data_77c082e841c26d352524e552d96a1b2a
#
_entry.id   77c082e841c26d352524e552d96a1b2a
#
_cell.length_a   1.000
_cell.length_b   1.000
_cell.length_c   1.000
_cell.angle_alpha   90.00
_cell.angle_beta   90.00
_cell.angle_gamma   90.00
#
_symmetry.space_group_name_H-M   'P 1'
#
loop_
_entity.id
_entity.type
_entity.pdbx_description
1 polymer ?
#
loop_
_entity_poly.entity_id
_entity_poly.type
_entity_poly.pdbx_seq_one_letter_code
_entity_poly.pdbx_strand_id
1 'polypeptide(L)'
;MTGTPAAEASTRVPAGHGPPAPPTSGGRAVLGAGLLYLVLAVALWWNTWSSHPASTTTCGCGDAARFLWFFAWPPYALAHGHSVLYSTWLFHPTGINLLNDTSVLALTVVLAPVTWLFGPVASMNVGLTLAPALSALAMFVLLRRWVAWMPAAVFGGLVYGFSPFMVTELAYNQLNIAFLAVPPLVALALDELLVRQRRSPYRTGAALAALLVVQFFVSTEVLVITVLVSAVAVVLVAAVAAVRYPDELRARAGHAARGAATALGATAVVLAYPAWFLVAGPGHLVGPIWGNGSIDQYGNTVASFWSAGGSAQLRGEMLRFGGYQGPALPGLGYLGAGITVLAVVALVVWRHDRRLQLFGALALVAGVLSLGPGHGYWVPWEAVARVPWVGDIVEVRFTLVLTLCLAVMAAVGIDRVRAWASTLRPAVTWPRATVVAAGVAVVALLPGLAAVWPEVPMTVRPVVLPRWYQEVGATLPPGQVLLSYPAPFGGVQSPMAWQAVNRMSYAMAGGGGPEGLPGRAGDARAGFEVLFGATFALGAPPQPTAANLAAVRRALDDWRVTMVVVPDQPDLPLYDQGRSTAYAVGLFTAALGEAPTYAHSAWVWSAVRSAGPSVAVPTGRFTTCTTGTVAGEASRSAVASCVLTGRG
;
A
#
# COMPACT_ATOMS: atom_id res chain seq x y z
N MET A 1 86.10 -8.43 34.64
CA MET A 1 84.96 -9.31 35.04
C MET A 1 83.77 -8.80 34.31
N THR A 2 83.33 -9.59 33.37
CA THR A 2 82.41 -9.29 32.28
C THR A 2 80.95 -9.52 32.73
N GLY A 3 80.11 -8.49 32.69
CA GLY A 3 78.69 -8.59 32.92
C GLY A 3 77.95 -8.53 31.57
N THR A 4 77.28 -9.59 31.27
CA THR A 4 76.44 -9.76 30.07
C THR A 4 75.11 -9.04 30.28
N PRO A 5 74.54 -8.28 29.30
CA PRO A 5 73.19 -7.72 29.43
C PRO A 5 72.13 -8.74 29.01
N ALA A 6 71.09 -8.84 29.83
CA ALA A 6 69.91 -9.65 29.59
C ALA A 6 69.12 -9.15 28.37
N ALA A 7 68.77 -10.04 27.48
CA ALA A 7 67.93 -9.76 26.32
C ALA A 7 66.47 -9.59 26.76
N GLU A 8 65.88 -8.43 26.51
CA GLU A 8 64.45 -8.15 26.61
C GLU A 8 63.69 -8.94 25.51
N ALA A 9 62.92 -9.91 25.94
CA ALA A 9 62.02 -10.64 25.07
C ALA A 9 60.81 -9.75 24.71
N SER A 10 60.86 -9.15 23.52
CA SER A 10 59.71 -8.45 22.92
C SER A 10 58.60 -9.47 22.62
N THR A 11 57.56 -9.51 23.44
CA THR A 11 56.31 -10.21 23.20
C THR A 11 55.56 -9.51 22.07
N ARG A 12 55.79 -9.97 20.83
CA ARG A 12 54.94 -9.63 19.68
C ARG A 12 53.55 -10.20 19.92
N VAL A 13 52.55 -9.30 20.19
CA VAL A 13 51.14 -9.60 20.13
C VAL A 13 50.82 -10.04 18.68
N PRO A 14 50.18 -11.22 18.46
CA PRO A 14 49.80 -11.63 17.11
C PRO A 14 48.81 -10.61 16.55
N ALA A 15 49.12 -10.09 15.38
CA ALA A 15 48.22 -9.24 14.61
C ALA A 15 46.86 -9.92 14.45
N GLY A 16 45.81 -9.32 15.04
CA GLY A 16 44.46 -9.80 14.97
C GLY A 16 44.06 -10.04 13.53
N HIS A 17 43.51 -11.20 13.26
CA HIS A 17 42.92 -11.56 11.99
C HIS A 17 41.85 -10.52 11.65
N GLY A 18 42.14 -9.65 10.71
CA GLY A 18 41.15 -8.76 10.12
C GLY A 18 39.98 -9.61 9.57
N PRO A 19 38.76 -9.10 9.58
CA PRO A 19 37.63 -9.83 9.05
C PRO A 19 37.92 -10.26 7.62
N PRO A 20 37.59 -11.52 7.25
CA PRO A 20 37.87 -12.05 5.93
C PRO A 20 37.32 -11.13 4.85
N ALA A 21 38.11 -10.91 3.80
CA ALA A 21 37.67 -10.15 2.63
C ALA A 21 36.37 -10.74 2.08
N PRO A 22 35.40 -9.94 1.66
CA PRO A 22 34.16 -10.48 1.11
C PRO A 22 34.50 -11.30 -0.13
N PRO A 23 33.93 -12.52 -0.25
CA PRO A 23 34.22 -13.39 -1.38
C PRO A 23 33.84 -12.70 -2.70
N THR A 24 34.65 -12.85 -3.71
CA THR A 24 34.46 -12.34 -5.09
C THR A 24 33.19 -12.86 -5.79
N SER A 25 32.42 -13.76 -5.14
CA SER A 25 31.13 -14.32 -5.59
C SER A 25 29.91 -13.43 -5.27
N GLY A 26 30.12 -12.20 -4.83
CA GLY A 26 29.03 -11.32 -4.34
C GLY A 26 27.89 -11.09 -5.33
N GLY A 27 28.19 -10.88 -6.60
CA GLY A 27 27.17 -10.63 -7.64
C GLY A 27 26.33 -11.88 -7.96
N ARG A 28 26.97 -13.05 -8.07
CA ARG A 28 26.27 -14.32 -8.35
C ARG A 28 25.28 -14.71 -7.25
N ALA A 29 25.62 -14.44 -6.00
CA ALA A 29 24.73 -14.70 -4.87
C ALA A 29 23.52 -13.76 -4.84
N VAL A 30 23.70 -12.47 -5.18
CA VAL A 30 22.58 -11.51 -5.30
C VAL A 30 21.66 -11.92 -6.44
N LEU A 31 22.23 -12.29 -7.58
CA LEU A 31 21.46 -12.76 -8.74
C LEU A 31 20.69 -14.05 -8.42
N GLY A 32 21.33 -15.03 -7.77
CA GLY A 32 20.70 -16.29 -7.38
C GLY A 32 19.56 -16.09 -6.36
N ALA A 33 19.76 -15.24 -5.34
CA ALA A 33 18.71 -14.88 -4.39
C ALA A 33 17.57 -14.11 -5.08
N GLY A 34 17.89 -13.16 -5.96
CA GLY A 34 16.89 -12.40 -6.72
C GLY A 34 16.04 -13.32 -7.61
N LEU A 35 16.67 -14.27 -8.30
CA LEU A 35 15.95 -15.25 -9.12
C LEU A 35 15.06 -16.15 -8.27
N LEU A 36 15.54 -16.62 -7.11
CA LEU A 36 14.73 -17.42 -6.18
C LEU A 36 13.47 -16.64 -5.75
N TYR A 37 13.64 -15.39 -5.29
CA TYR A 37 12.52 -14.58 -4.84
C TYR A 37 11.55 -14.22 -5.97
N LEU A 38 12.07 -14.00 -7.18
CA LEU A 38 11.21 -13.76 -8.35
C LEU A 38 10.40 -15.01 -8.71
N VAL A 39 11.00 -16.20 -8.68
CA VAL A 39 10.28 -17.46 -8.91
C VAL A 39 9.21 -17.68 -7.87
N LEU A 40 9.49 -17.41 -6.59
CA LEU A 40 8.50 -17.49 -5.53
C LEU A 40 7.37 -16.46 -5.69
N ALA A 41 7.70 -15.24 -6.12
CA ALA A 41 6.69 -14.21 -6.39
C ALA A 41 5.81 -14.58 -7.59
N VAL A 42 6.37 -15.13 -8.66
CA VAL A 42 5.59 -15.65 -9.80
C VAL A 42 4.72 -16.83 -9.36
N ALA A 43 5.22 -17.73 -8.51
CA ALA A 43 4.43 -18.82 -7.95
C ALA A 43 3.28 -18.31 -7.07
N LEU A 44 3.52 -17.26 -6.25
CA LEU A 44 2.48 -16.59 -5.45
C LEU A 44 1.38 -16.01 -6.36
N TRP A 45 1.75 -15.43 -7.50
CA TRP A 45 0.84 -14.83 -8.49
C TRP A 45 0.51 -15.79 -9.66
N TRP A 46 0.65 -17.10 -9.47
CA TRP A 46 0.49 -18.08 -10.54
C TRP A 46 -0.86 -17.97 -11.27
N ASN A 47 -1.94 -17.75 -10.53
CA ASN A 47 -3.28 -17.60 -11.11
C ASN A 47 -3.39 -16.40 -12.06
N THR A 48 -2.64 -15.32 -11.81
CA THR A 48 -2.54 -14.17 -12.74
C THR A 48 -1.78 -14.54 -14.01
N TRP A 49 -0.59 -15.13 -13.85
CA TRP A 49 0.31 -15.36 -14.99
C TRP A 49 -0.10 -16.53 -15.85
N SER A 50 -0.83 -17.52 -15.32
CA SER A 50 -1.32 -18.68 -16.05
C SER A 50 -2.67 -18.45 -16.74
N SER A 51 -3.37 -17.33 -16.44
CA SER A 51 -4.66 -16.98 -17.03
C SER A 51 -4.54 -15.82 -18.04
N HIS A 52 -5.14 -14.69 -17.73
CA HIS A 52 -5.19 -13.51 -18.60
C HIS A 52 -4.58 -12.29 -17.85
N PRO A 53 -3.24 -12.15 -17.80
CA PRO A 53 -2.58 -11.13 -16.98
C PRO A 53 -2.90 -9.69 -17.39
N ALA A 54 -3.46 -9.47 -18.58
CA ALA A 54 -3.89 -8.15 -19.04
C ALA A 54 -5.34 -7.80 -18.67
N SER A 55 -6.12 -8.75 -18.12
CA SER A 55 -7.52 -8.53 -17.76
C SER A 55 -7.93 -9.09 -16.40
N THR A 56 -7.06 -9.84 -15.74
CA THR A 56 -7.27 -10.34 -14.37
C THR A 56 -6.28 -9.72 -13.40
N THR A 57 -6.71 -9.46 -12.18
CA THR A 57 -5.85 -8.93 -11.11
C THR A 57 -6.35 -9.45 -9.76
N THR A 58 -5.96 -8.84 -8.65
CA THR A 58 -6.50 -9.17 -7.33
C THR A 58 -8.01 -9.16 -7.32
N CYS A 59 -8.60 -9.58 -6.24
CA CYS A 59 -10.04 -9.82 -6.05
C CYS A 59 -11.01 -8.72 -6.51
N GLY A 60 -10.57 -7.63 -7.12
CA GLY A 60 -11.41 -6.49 -7.51
C GLY A 60 -12.02 -5.76 -6.32
N CYS A 61 -11.42 -5.88 -5.18
CA CYS A 61 -11.86 -5.35 -3.90
C CYS A 61 -11.01 -4.16 -3.48
N GLY A 62 -11.56 -3.31 -2.63
CA GLY A 62 -10.84 -2.18 -2.07
C GLY A 62 -10.25 -1.25 -3.13
N ASP A 63 -8.98 -0.95 -2.98
CA ASP A 63 -8.29 0.04 -3.80
C ASP A 63 -7.81 -0.45 -5.17
N ALA A 64 -8.09 -1.71 -5.56
CA ALA A 64 -7.62 -2.28 -6.83
C ALA A 64 -7.97 -1.43 -8.05
N ALA A 65 -9.21 -0.93 -8.12
CA ALA A 65 -9.66 -0.08 -9.22
C ALA A 65 -8.93 1.28 -9.25
N ARG A 66 -8.62 1.85 -8.06
CA ARG A 66 -7.85 3.08 -7.91
C ARG A 66 -6.40 2.89 -8.35
N PHE A 67 -5.77 1.79 -7.95
CA PHE A 67 -4.41 1.47 -8.41
C PHE A 67 -4.35 1.23 -9.91
N LEU A 68 -5.36 0.59 -10.52
CA LEU A 68 -5.45 0.48 -11.99
C LEU A 68 -5.43 1.86 -12.66
N TRP A 69 -6.16 2.82 -12.10
CA TRP A 69 -6.16 4.19 -12.59
C TRP A 69 -4.79 4.85 -12.44
N PHE A 70 -4.10 4.65 -11.31
CA PHE A 70 -2.73 5.17 -11.13
C PHE A 70 -1.72 4.52 -12.09
N PHE A 71 -1.93 3.28 -12.51
CA PHE A 71 -1.12 2.66 -13.54
C PHE A 71 -1.45 3.12 -14.96
N ALA A 72 -2.60 3.74 -15.17
CA ALA A 72 -3.02 4.29 -16.46
C ALA A 72 -2.65 5.77 -16.62
N TRP A 73 -2.85 6.61 -15.58
CA TRP A 73 -2.72 8.06 -15.68
C TRP A 73 -1.30 8.55 -16.01
N PRO A 74 -0.24 8.24 -15.23
CA PRO A 74 1.09 8.77 -15.51
C PRO A 74 1.61 8.40 -16.91
N PRO A 75 1.45 7.15 -17.40
CA PRO A 75 1.78 6.81 -18.79
C PRO A 75 0.99 7.62 -19.83
N TYR A 76 -0.30 7.83 -19.58
CA TYR A 76 -1.15 8.66 -20.43
C TYR A 76 -0.69 10.13 -20.40
N ALA A 77 -0.47 10.69 -19.24
CA ALA A 77 -0.02 12.05 -19.03
C ALA A 77 1.31 12.32 -19.75
N LEU A 78 2.29 11.43 -19.62
CA LEU A 78 3.58 11.51 -20.29
C LEU A 78 3.43 11.50 -21.81
N ALA A 79 2.55 10.67 -22.36
CA ALA A 79 2.32 10.56 -23.80
C ALA A 79 1.59 11.79 -24.38
N HIS A 80 0.79 12.50 -23.58
CA HIS A 80 -0.07 13.60 -24.04
C HIS A 80 0.35 14.98 -23.49
N GLY A 81 1.48 15.07 -22.78
CA GLY A 81 1.99 16.35 -22.25
C GLY A 81 1.20 16.90 -21.06
N HIS A 82 0.50 16.04 -20.31
CA HIS A 82 -0.20 16.39 -19.08
C HIS A 82 0.71 16.25 -17.84
N SER A 83 0.30 16.87 -16.73
CA SER A 83 1.00 16.71 -15.45
C SER A 83 0.83 15.30 -14.90
N VAL A 84 1.92 14.66 -14.47
CA VAL A 84 1.86 13.39 -13.73
C VAL A 84 1.46 13.57 -12.27
N LEU A 85 1.51 14.81 -11.74
CA LEU A 85 1.20 15.14 -10.36
C LEU A 85 -0.24 15.63 -10.15
N TYR A 86 -0.94 15.96 -11.23
CA TYR A 86 -2.27 16.54 -11.18
C TYR A 86 -3.11 16.05 -12.35
N SER A 87 -4.39 15.78 -12.10
CA SER A 87 -5.31 15.33 -13.13
C SER A 87 -6.68 15.97 -12.98
N THR A 88 -7.26 16.43 -14.08
CA THR A 88 -8.67 16.82 -14.19
C THR A 88 -9.55 15.72 -14.79
N TRP A 89 -8.98 14.54 -15.02
CA TRP A 89 -9.72 13.35 -15.47
C TRP A 89 -10.53 12.70 -14.33
N LEU A 90 -10.16 12.97 -13.07
CA LEU A 90 -10.97 12.72 -11.89
C LEU A 90 -11.42 14.04 -11.31
N PHE A 91 -12.57 14.05 -10.62
CA PHE A 91 -13.14 15.24 -9.98
C PHE A 91 -13.21 16.46 -10.91
N HIS A 92 -13.60 16.21 -12.18
CA HIS A 92 -13.70 17.27 -13.16
C HIS A 92 -14.71 18.35 -12.71
N PRO A 93 -14.42 19.66 -12.89
CA PRO A 93 -13.22 20.27 -13.47
C PRO A 93 -12.10 20.58 -12.46
N THR A 94 -12.35 20.42 -11.16
CA THR A 94 -11.41 20.83 -10.08
C THR A 94 -10.15 19.98 -10.03
N GLY A 95 -10.24 18.70 -10.42
CA GLY A 95 -9.11 17.79 -10.49
C GLY A 95 -8.62 17.27 -9.13
N ILE A 96 -7.58 16.46 -9.19
CA ILE A 96 -6.95 15.80 -8.03
C ILE A 96 -5.44 16.02 -8.03
N ASN A 97 -4.89 16.29 -6.85
CA ASN A 97 -3.46 16.29 -6.60
C ASN A 97 -3.01 14.87 -6.22
N LEU A 98 -2.28 14.21 -7.10
CA LEU A 98 -1.89 12.81 -6.95
C LEU A 98 -0.84 12.57 -5.85
N LEU A 99 -0.23 13.61 -5.30
CA LEU A 99 0.65 13.49 -4.14
C LEU A 99 -0.11 13.38 -2.82
N ASN A 100 -1.37 13.80 -2.79
CA ASN A 100 -2.26 13.61 -1.65
C ASN A 100 -2.85 12.19 -1.59
N ASP A 101 -2.66 11.40 -2.64
CA ASP A 101 -3.13 10.02 -2.71
C ASP A 101 -1.95 9.05 -2.90
N THR A 102 -2.20 7.77 -2.72
CA THR A 102 -1.22 6.68 -2.82
C THR A 102 -0.91 6.30 -4.26
N SER A 103 -0.55 7.28 -5.08
CA SER A 103 -0.43 7.15 -6.55
C SER A 103 0.73 6.29 -7.04
N VAL A 104 1.63 5.83 -6.15
CA VAL A 104 2.82 5.01 -6.44
C VAL A 104 3.61 5.47 -7.67
N LEU A 105 3.75 6.79 -7.84
CA LEU A 105 4.30 7.43 -9.05
C LEU A 105 5.65 6.86 -9.49
N ALA A 106 6.55 6.54 -8.56
CA ALA A 106 7.84 5.96 -8.91
C ALA A 106 7.69 4.63 -9.66
N LEU A 107 6.71 3.80 -9.27
CA LEU A 107 6.47 2.50 -9.92
C LEU A 107 5.74 2.68 -11.24
N THR A 108 4.72 3.53 -11.28
CA THR A 108 3.88 3.73 -12.48
C THR A 108 4.63 4.40 -13.61
N VAL A 109 5.56 5.32 -13.32
CA VAL A 109 6.45 5.92 -14.32
C VAL A 109 7.47 4.92 -14.83
N VAL A 110 8.10 4.14 -13.96
CA VAL A 110 9.08 3.09 -14.36
C VAL A 110 8.40 2.00 -15.20
N LEU A 111 7.17 1.63 -14.86
CA LEU A 111 6.40 0.61 -15.58
C LEU A 111 5.55 1.19 -16.73
N ALA A 112 5.67 2.47 -17.06
CA ALA A 112 4.97 3.08 -18.20
C ALA A 112 5.12 2.31 -19.53
N PRO A 113 6.32 1.80 -19.89
CA PRO A 113 6.45 0.98 -21.10
C PRO A 113 5.58 -0.29 -21.08
N VAL A 114 5.41 -0.91 -19.90
CA VAL A 114 4.52 -2.08 -19.76
C VAL A 114 3.06 -1.67 -19.95
N THR A 115 2.67 -0.52 -19.40
CA THR A 115 1.32 0.02 -19.58
C THR A 115 1.04 0.34 -21.06
N TRP A 116 1.97 0.94 -21.77
CA TRP A 116 1.79 1.25 -23.18
C TRP A 116 1.68 0.02 -24.08
N LEU A 117 2.40 -1.06 -23.74
CA LEU A 117 2.43 -2.29 -24.54
C LEU A 117 1.29 -3.26 -24.17
N PHE A 118 0.98 -3.39 -22.88
CA PHE A 118 0.12 -4.47 -22.37
C PHE A 118 -1.07 -3.96 -21.53
N GLY A 119 -1.19 -2.65 -21.35
CA GLY A 119 -2.27 -2.02 -20.57
C GLY A 119 -1.99 -1.93 -19.06
N PRO A 120 -2.84 -1.15 -18.33
CA PRO A 120 -2.63 -0.86 -16.92
C PRO A 120 -2.77 -2.08 -16.01
N VAL A 121 -3.62 -3.06 -16.37
CA VAL A 121 -3.82 -4.29 -15.59
C VAL A 121 -2.54 -5.12 -15.57
N ALA A 122 -1.94 -5.37 -16.73
CA ALA A 122 -0.67 -6.09 -16.83
C ALA A 122 0.45 -5.38 -16.08
N SER A 123 0.52 -4.07 -16.22
CA SER A 123 1.52 -3.23 -15.54
C SER A 123 1.39 -3.30 -14.02
N MET A 124 0.17 -3.22 -13.49
CA MET A 124 -0.10 -3.38 -12.05
C MET A 124 0.30 -4.79 -11.57
N ASN A 125 -0.02 -5.84 -12.32
CA ASN A 125 0.34 -7.21 -11.98
C ASN A 125 1.87 -7.42 -11.94
N VAL A 126 2.61 -6.77 -12.83
CA VAL A 126 4.09 -6.72 -12.75
C VAL A 126 4.53 -6.05 -11.44
N GLY A 127 3.93 -4.90 -11.08
CA GLY A 127 4.22 -4.20 -9.82
C GLY A 127 3.96 -5.08 -8.59
N LEU A 128 2.80 -5.75 -8.55
CA LEU A 128 2.41 -6.66 -7.47
C LEU A 128 3.36 -7.88 -7.36
N THR A 129 3.85 -8.39 -8.50
CA THR A 129 4.82 -9.51 -8.52
C THR A 129 6.21 -9.06 -8.07
N LEU A 130 6.64 -7.86 -8.47
CA LEU A 130 7.95 -7.34 -8.10
C LEU A 130 8.03 -6.89 -6.64
N ALA A 131 6.93 -6.48 -6.02
CA ALA A 131 6.93 -5.97 -4.65
C ALA A 131 7.53 -6.96 -3.63
N PRO A 132 7.05 -8.20 -3.48
CA PRO A 132 7.63 -9.15 -2.53
C PRO A 132 9.05 -9.58 -2.93
N ALA A 133 9.33 -9.75 -4.24
CA ALA A 133 10.63 -10.19 -4.71
C ALA A 133 11.73 -9.15 -4.43
N LEU A 134 11.49 -7.88 -4.76
CA LEU A 134 12.45 -6.79 -4.52
C LEU A 134 12.60 -6.47 -3.04
N SER A 135 11.54 -6.58 -2.25
CA SER A 135 11.59 -6.41 -0.80
C SER A 135 12.44 -7.50 -0.14
N ALA A 136 12.26 -8.77 -0.53
CA ALA A 136 13.09 -9.89 -0.08
C ALA A 136 14.56 -9.71 -0.48
N LEU A 137 14.81 -9.28 -1.72
CA LEU A 137 16.16 -9.04 -2.23
C LEU A 137 16.86 -7.90 -1.48
N ALA A 138 16.16 -6.80 -1.21
CA ALA A 138 16.70 -5.69 -0.44
C ALA A 138 17.08 -6.11 0.98
N MET A 139 16.23 -6.90 1.65
CA MET A 139 16.51 -7.46 2.96
C MET A 139 17.69 -8.44 2.92
N PHE A 140 17.78 -9.30 1.92
CA PHE A 140 18.94 -10.19 1.71
C PHE A 140 20.24 -9.39 1.57
N VAL A 141 20.25 -8.30 0.79
CA VAL A 141 21.43 -7.44 0.58
C VAL A 141 21.86 -6.78 1.91
N LEU A 142 20.92 -6.35 2.74
CA LEU A 142 21.19 -5.85 4.08
C LEU A 142 21.81 -6.94 4.96
N LEU A 143 21.16 -8.11 5.05
CA LEU A 143 21.53 -9.19 5.95
C LEU A 143 22.89 -9.81 5.63
N ARG A 144 23.29 -9.86 4.35
CA ARG A 144 24.64 -10.28 3.96
C ARG A 144 25.76 -9.48 4.63
N ARG A 145 25.50 -8.31 5.17
CA ARG A 145 26.48 -7.55 5.95
C ARG A 145 26.60 -8.02 7.39
N TRP A 146 25.54 -8.68 7.90
CA TRP A 146 25.41 -8.94 9.33
C TRP A 146 25.46 -10.40 9.71
N VAL A 147 25.15 -11.34 8.77
CA VAL A 147 25.24 -12.78 9.00
C VAL A 147 26.36 -13.40 8.19
N ALA A 148 27.00 -14.42 8.76
CA ALA A 148 28.12 -15.11 8.13
C ALA A 148 27.65 -16.20 7.14
N TRP A 149 26.53 -16.83 7.42
CA TRP A 149 25.98 -17.91 6.61
C TRP A 149 24.95 -17.39 5.62
N MET A 150 25.24 -17.52 4.32
CA MET A 150 24.40 -17.00 3.25
C MET A 150 22.94 -17.49 3.28
N PRO A 151 22.62 -18.79 3.55
CA PRO A 151 21.23 -19.22 3.67
C PRO A 151 20.45 -18.54 4.80
N ALA A 152 21.11 -18.08 5.89
CA ALA A 152 20.43 -17.27 6.91
C ALA A 152 19.99 -15.90 6.36
N ALA A 153 20.80 -15.29 5.48
CA ALA A 153 20.39 -14.07 4.79
C ALA A 153 19.23 -14.30 3.81
N VAL A 154 19.25 -15.42 3.08
CA VAL A 154 18.13 -15.84 2.21
C VAL A 154 16.87 -16.05 3.03
N PHE A 155 16.96 -16.75 4.16
CA PHE A 155 15.85 -16.98 5.07
C PHE A 155 15.24 -15.66 5.57
N GLY A 156 16.07 -14.70 6.02
CA GLY A 156 15.58 -13.40 6.45
C GLY A 156 14.91 -12.60 5.32
N GLY A 157 15.41 -12.72 4.09
CA GLY A 157 14.75 -12.16 2.90
C GLY A 157 13.36 -12.77 2.68
N LEU A 158 13.21 -14.10 2.80
CA LEU A 158 11.92 -14.79 2.71
C LEU A 158 10.95 -14.31 3.81
N VAL A 159 11.41 -14.26 5.06
CA VAL A 159 10.60 -13.78 6.19
C VAL A 159 10.06 -12.37 5.95
N TYR A 160 10.87 -11.49 5.35
CA TYR A 160 10.46 -10.11 5.08
C TYR A 160 9.54 -9.98 3.87
N GLY A 161 9.96 -10.51 2.72
CA GLY A 161 9.26 -10.29 1.46
C GLY A 161 8.02 -11.17 1.27
N PHE A 162 7.88 -12.27 2.05
CA PHE A 162 6.74 -13.20 1.95
C PHE A 162 6.09 -13.42 3.32
N SER A 163 6.15 -12.42 4.19
CA SER A 163 5.48 -12.43 5.50
C SER A 163 3.96 -12.47 5.36
N PRO A 164 3.23 -12.92 6.41
CA PRO A 164 1.78 -12.79 6.43
C PRO A 164 1.29 -11.36 6.18
N PHE A 165 1.96 -10.36 6.75
CA PHE A 165 1.70 -8.95 6.49
C PHE A 165 1.78 -8.61 4.99
N MET A 166 2.89 -9.00 4.33
CA MET A 166 3.10 -8.76 2.90
C MET A 166 2.01 -9.40 2.04
N VAL A 167 1.69 -10.68 2.30
CA VAL A 167 0.67 -11.42 1.53
C VAL A 167 -0.71 -10.77 1.70
N THR A 168 -1.05 -10.34 2.91
CA THR A 168 -2.32 -9.67 3.20
C THR A 168 -2.41 -8.31 2.50
N GLU A 169 -1.37 -7.48 2.55
CA GLU A 169 -1.36 -6.17 1.84
C GLU A 169 -1.44 -6.35 0.32
N LEU A 170 -0.78 -7.36 -0.22
CA LEU A 170 -0.87 -7.69 -1.65
C LEU A 170 -2.27 -8.14 -2.05
N ALA A 171 -2.94 -8.94 -1.23
CA ALA A 171 -4.30 -9.41 -1.50
C ALA A 171 -5.31 -8.26 -1.49
N TYR A 172 -5.12 -7.27 -0.61
CA TYR A 172 -5.91 -6.04 -0.58
C TYR A 172 -5.46 -4.99 -1.61
N ASN A 173 -4.47 -5.33 -2.43
CA ASN A 173 -3.89 -4.45 -3.45
C ASN A 173 -3.31 -3.14 -2.89
N GLN A 174 -2.77 -3.17 -1.68
CA GLN A 174 -2.09 -2.01 -1.08
C GLN A 174 -0.63 -1.94 -1.55
N LEU A 175 -0.42 -1.72 -2.85
CA LEU A 175 0.92 -1.77 -3.45
C LEU A 175 1.87 -0.72 -2.85
N ASN A 176 1.35 0.45 -2.43
CA ASN A 176 2.10 1.49 -1.75
C ASN A 176 2.68 1.04 -0.40
N ILE A 177 2.03 0.09 0.27
CA ILE A 177 2.48 -0.49 1.55
C ILE A 177 3.26 -1.78 1.31
N ALA A 178 2.89 -2.58 0.31
CA ALA A 178 3.54 -3.85 -0.01
C ALA A 178 4.92 -3.67 -0.67
N PHE A 179 5.21 -2.52 -1.33
CA PHE A 179 6.52 -2.28 -1.93
C PHE A 179 7.54 -1.82 -0.88
N LEU A 180 8.09 -2.76 -0.14
CA LEU A 180 8.97 -2.55 1.02
C LEU A 180 10.47 -2.74 0.71
N ALA A 181 10.90 -2.54 -0.53
CA ALA A 181 12.32 -2.67 -0.90
C ALA A 181 13.21 -1.56 -0.31
N VAL A 182 12.65 -0.37 -0.09
CA VAL A 182 13.44 0.81 0.33
C VAL A 182 13.87 0.78 1.80
N PRO A 183 13.03 0.43 2.80
CA PRO A 183 13.43 0.46 4.21
C PRO A 183 14.69 -0.36 4.55
N PRO A 184 14.90 -1.61 4.06
CA PRO A 184 16.16 -2.32 4.27
C PRO A 184 17.37 -1.64 3.63
N LEU A 185 17.18 -0.96 2.47
CA LEU A 185 18.27 -0.22 1.82
C LEU A 185 18.61 1.07 2.56
N VAL A 186 17.64 1.72 3.20
CA VAL A 186 17.88 2.85 4.12
C VAL A 186 18.69 2.36 5.32
N ALA A 187 18.32 1.24 5.95
CA ALA A 187 19.10 0.64 7.03
C ALA A 187 20.53 0.29 6.59
N LEU A 188 20.71 -0.20 5.36
CA LEU A 188 22.02 -0.47 4.75
C LEU A 188 22.87 0.80 4.60
N ALA A 189 22.25 1.90 4.15
CA ALA A 189 22.92 3.19 4.00
C ALA A 189 23.29 3.78 5.36
N LEU A 190 22.42 3.66 6.36
CA LEU A 190 22.69 4.08 7.74
C LEU A 190 23.81 3.24 8.39
N ASP A 191 23.83 1.91 8.20
CA ASP A 191 24.94 1.05 8.65
C ASP A 191 26.29 1.51 8.06
N GLU A 192 26.30 1.86 6.76
CA GLU A 192 27.50 2.37 6.11
C GLU A 192 27.91 3.75 6.65
N LEU A 193 26.95 4.64 6.88
CA LEU A 193 27.20 6.02 7.29
C LEU A 193 27.63 6.13 8.75
N LEU A 194 27.01 5.35 9.63
CA LEU A 194 27.21 5.47 11.09
C LEU A 194 28.24 4.48 11.62
N VAL A 195 28.26 3.25 11.09
CA VAL A 195 29.02 2.15 11.69
C VAL A 195 30.26 1.80 10.89
N ARG A 196 30.15 1.53 9.57
CA ARG A 196 31.26 1.01 8.78
C ARG A 196 32.18 2.10 8.25
N GLN A 197 31.63 3.15 7.69
CA GLN A 197 32.33 4.33 7.16
C GLN A 197 33.43 3.99 6.11
N ARG A 198 33.19 2.95 5.31
CA ARG A 198 34.15 2.50 4.28
C ARG A 198 34.00 3.28 2.98
N ARG A 199 32.82 3.86 2.72
CA ARG A 199 32.51 4.64 1.52
C ARG A 199 32.55 6.14 1.86
N SER A 200 32.72 6.97 0.83
CA SER A 200 32.62 8.43 0.96
C SER A 200 31.28 8.83 1.60
N PRO A 201 31.27 9.74 2.60
CA PRO A 201 30.02 10.23 3.21
C PRO A 201 29.10 10.88 2.18
N TYR A 202 29.64 11.59 1.22
CA TYR A 202 28.87 12.24 0.15
C TYR A 202 28.16 11.24 -0.76
N ARG A 203 28.84 10.16 -1.18
CA ARG A 203 28.22 9.10 -2.00
C ARG A 203 27.16 8.34 -1.22
N THR A 204 27.43 8.05 0.06
CA THR A 204 26.44 7.35 0.90
C THR A 204 25.26 8.27 1.20
N GLY A 205 25.51 9.55 1.47
CA GLY A 205 24.46 10.56 1.66
C GLY A 205 23.59 10.75 0.42
N ALA A 206 24.20 10.83 -0.76
CA ALA A 206 23.46 10.92 -2.03
C ALA A 206 22.63 9.66 -2.31
N ALA A 207 23.16 8.47 -2.01
CA ALA A 207 22.38 7.22 -2.12
C ALA A 207 21.21 7.19 -1.15
N LEU A 208 21.40 7.64 0.10
CA LEU A 208 20.31 7.77 1.06
C LEU A 208 19.26 8.77 0.59
N ALA A 209 19.65 9.93 0.04
CA ALA A 209 18.74 10.90 -0.55
C ALA A 209 17.90 10.27 -1.69
N ALA A 210 18.54 9.55 -2.59
CA ALA A 210 17.85 8.85 -3.68
C ALA A 210 16.81 7.84 -3.17
N LEU A 211 17.14 7.08 -2.11
CA LEU A 211 16.21 6.15 -1.47
C LEU A 211 15.01 6.88 -0.85
N LEU A 212 15.24 8.00 -0.15
CA LEU A 212 14.17 8.80 0.45
C LEU A 212 13.26 9.42 -0.63
N VAL A 213 13.84 9.92 -1.72
CA VAL A 213 13.09 10.45 -2.87
C VAL A 213 12.24 9.37 -3.54
N VAL A 214 12.81 8.20 -3.80
CA VAL A 214 12.06 7.06 -4.37
C VAL A 214 10.92 6.66 -3.43
N GLN A 215 11.19 6.57 -2.12
CA GLN A 215 10.16 6.21 -1.14
C GLN A 215 9.04 7.25 -1.08
N PHE A 216 9.34 8.54 -1.20
CA PHE A 216 8.34 9.61 -1.27
C PHE A 216 7.34 9.36 -2.42
N PHE A 217 7.84 8.99 -3.60
CA PHE A 217 7.00 8.72 -4.77
C PHE A 217 6.41 7.30 -4.82
N VAL A 218 6.80 6.39 -3.92
CA VAL A 218 6.13 5.11 -3.73
C VAL A 218 5.05 5.24 -2.66
N SER A 219 5.41 5.78 -1.49
CA SER A 219 4.50 5.96 -0.36
C SER A 219 5.08 6.97 0.64
N THR A 220 4.43 8.09 0.79
CA THR A 220 4.77 9.10 1.80
C THR A 220 4.63 8.56 3.21
N GLU A 221 3.64 7.72 3.47
CA GLU A 221 3.40 7.11 4.77
C GLU A 221 4.53 6.15 5.17
N VAL A 222 4.94 5.23 4.28
CA VAL A 222 6.09 4.35 4.54
C VAL A 222 7.38 5.15 4.68
N LEU A 223 7.51 6.30 3.97
CA LEU A 223 8.63 7.22 4.18
C LEU A 223 8.64 7.77 5.62
N VAL A 224 7.51 8.30 6.09
CA VAL A 224 7.40 8.86 7.45
C VAL A 224 7.72 7.80 8.50
N ILE A 225 7.14 6.61 8.40
CA ILE A 225 7.42 5.48 9.30
C ILE A 225 8.91 5.12 9.26
N THR A 226 9.50 5.02 8.06
CA THR A 226 10.93 4.67 7.89
C THR A 226 11.84 5.72 8.50
N VAL A 227 11.56 7.01 8.29
CA VAL A 227 12.35 8.13 8.87
C VAL A 227 12.22 8.16 10.38
N LEU A 228 11.00 8.03 10.92
CA LEU A 228 10.75 8.02 12.36
C LEU A 228 11.53 6.89 13.05
N VAL A 229 11.41 5.67 12.54
CA VAL A 229 12.10 4.51 13.13
C VAL A 229 13.61 4.59 12.93
N SER A 230 14.07 5.12 11.79
CA SER A 230 15.50 5.37 11.57
C SER A 230 16.05 6.40 12.55
N ALA A 231 15.30 7.46 12.87
CA ALA A 231 15.68 8.44 13.87
C ALA A 231 15.79 7.81 15.27
N VAL A 232 14.82 6.98 15.67
CA VAL A 232 14.88 6.20 16.91
C VAL A 232 16.11 5.30 16.93
N ALA A 233 16.39 4.58 15.83
CA ALA A 233 17.58 3.71 15.73
C ALA A 233 18.89 4.51 15.88
N VAL A 234 19.00 5.66 15.21
CA VAL A 234 20.17 6.56 15.32
C VAL A 234 20.35 7.05 16.75
N VAL A 235 19.28 7.47 17.43
CA VAL A 235 19.32 7.91 18.83
C VAL A 235 19.78 6.78 19.76
N LEU A 236 19.22 5.56 19.60
CA LEU A 236 19.63 4.41 20.41
C LEU A 236 21.10 4.04 20.19
N VAL A 237 21.56 4.00 18.94
CA VAL A 237 22.98 3.72 18.62
C VAL A 237 23.89 4.80 19.17
N ALA A 238 23.54 6.08 19.01
CA ALA A 238 24.31 7.21 19.50
C ALA A 238 24.37 7.22 21.03
N ALA A 239 23.25 6.96 21.72
CA ALA A 239 23.21 6.90 23.19
C ALA A 239 24.12 5.79 23.75
N VAL A 240 24.05 4.58 23.17
CA VAL A 240 24.94 3.47 23.55
C VAL A 240 26.40 3.80 23.26
N ALA A 241 26.69 4.44 22.12
CA ALA A 241 28.02 4.84 21.74
C ALA A 241 28.57 5.95 22.67
N ALA A 242 27.76 6.93 23.04
CA ALA A 242 28.15 8.02 23.95
C ALA A 242 28.56 7.51 25.34
N VAL A 243 27.86 6.48 25.85
CA VAL A 243 28.17 5.90 27.16
C VAL A 243 29.33 4.92 27.10
N ARG A 244 29.42 4.08 26.06
CA ARG A 244 30.39 2.97 26.05
C ARG A 244 31.63 3.22 25.17
N TYR A 245 31.55 4.12 24.19
CA TYR A 245 32.58 4.37 23.17
C TYR A 245 32.64 5.85 22.78
N PRO A 246 32.80 6.79 23.72
CA PRO A 246 32.71 8.23 23.45
C PRO A 246 33.76 8.72 22.45
N ASP A 247 34.96 8.17 22.47
CA ASP A 247 36.02 8.57 21.54
C ASP A 247 35.77 8.07 20.10
N GLU A 248 35.25 6.85 19.96
CA GLU A 248 34.83 6.35 18.65
C GLU A 248 33.64 7.16 18.08
N LEU A 249 32.69 7.56 18.93
CA LEU A 249 31.57 8.39 18.53
C LEU A 249 32.09 9.74 18.00
N ARG A 250 32.99 10.40 18.71
CA ARG A 250 33.60 11.68 18.29
C ARG A 250 34.36 11.52 16.97
N ALA A 251 35.15 10.45 16.83
CA ALA A 251 35.93 10.19 15.62
C ALA A 251 35.03 9.96 14.39
N ARG A 252 33.89 9.34 14.58
CA ARG A 252 32.93 9.00 13.48
C ARG A 252 31.90 10.10 13.20
N ALA A 253 31.67 11.00 14.15
CA ALA A 253 30.62 12.03 14.06
C ALA A 253 30.76 12.92 12.81
N GLY A 254 31.99 13.37 12.50
CA GLY A 254 32.23 14.24 11.35
C GLY A 254 31.92 13.59 9.99
N HIS A 255 32.16 12.28 9.85
CA HIS A 255 31.78 11.52 8.67
C HIS A 255 30.26 11.38 8.57
N ALA A 256 29.62 10.97 9.67
CA ALA A 256 28.17 10.81 9.75
C ALA A 256 27.43 12.13 9.47
N ALA A 257 27.89 13.23 10.06
CA ALA A 257 27.30 14.56 9.87
C ALA A 257 27.37 15.02 8.41
N ARG A 258 28.52 14.85 7.74
CA ARG A 258 28.67 15.20 6.31
C ARG A 258 27.74 14.39 5.42
N GLY A 259 27.63 13.08 5.66
CA GLY A 259 26.72 12.25 4.90
C GLY A 259 25.24 12.56 5.17
N ALA A 260 24.86 12.81 6.43
CA ALA A 260 23.51 13.23 6.79
C ALA A 260 23.16 14.60 6.17
N ALA A 261 24.07 15.58 6.23
CA ALA A 261 23.87 16.88 5.59
C ALA A 261 23.69 16.75 4.07
N THR A 262 24.49 15.87 3.42
CA THR A 262 24.32 15.58 1.99
C THR A 262 22.96 14.93 1.70
N ALA A 263 22.55 13.94 2.52
CA ALA A 263 21.27 13.28 2.35
C ALA A 263 20.10 14.27 2.50
N LEU A 264 20.09 15.03 3.58
CA LEU A 264 19.05 16.04 3.84
C LEU A 264 19.02 17.13 2.78
N GLY A 265 20.18 17.70 2.43
CA GLY A 265 20.27 18.76 1.43
C GLY A 265 19.83 18.30 0.04
N ALA A 266 20.29 17.13 -0.42
CA ALA A 266 19.88 16.56 -1.70
C ALA A 266 18.39 16.19 -1.73
N THR A 267 17.86 15.61 -0.65
CA THR A 267 16.43 15.30 -0.53
C THR A 267 15.60 16.59 -0.56
N ALA A 268 15.99 17.61 0.21
CA ALA A 268 15.31 18.90 0.26
C ALA A 268 15.27 19.58 -1.12
N VAL A 269 16.39 19.59 -1.85
CA VAL A 269 16.47 20.18 -3.18
C VAL A 269 15.57 19.44 -4.17
N VAL A 270 15.62 18.10 -4.20
CA VAL A 270 14.84 17.31 -5.17
C VAL A 270 13.35 17.33 -4.83
N LEU A 271 13.00 17.26 -3.55
CA LEU A 271 11.60 17.27 -3.10
C LEU A 271 11.03 18.68 -2.87
N ALA A 272 11.79 19.77 -3.08
CA ALA A 272 11.31 21.14 -2.86
C ALA A 272 10.01 21.42 -3.65
N TYR A 273 10.01 21.13 -4.94
CA TYR A 273 8.82 21.31 -5.79
C TYR A 273 7.70 20.30 -5.45
N PRO A 274 7.93 18.98 -5.36
CA PRO A 274 6.89 18.04 -4.93
C PRO A 274 6.30 18.37 -3.56
N ALA A 275 7.11 18.75 -2.57
CA ALA A 275 6.61 19.12 -1.25
C ALA A 275 5.75 20.40 -1.31
N TRP A 276 6.19 21.43 -2.03
CA TRP A 276 5.37 22.61 -2.28
C TRP A 276 4.07 22.24 -2.99
N PHE A 277 4.15 21.39 -4.01
CA PHE A 277 2.97 20.94 -4.76
C PHE A 277 1.98 20.19 -3.87
N LEU A 278 2.46 19.38 -2.95
CA LEU A 278 1.64 18.65 -1.99
C LEU A 278 0.86 19.60 -1.05
N VAL A 279 1.53 20.62 -0.50
CA VAL A 279 0.97 21.46 0.57
C VAL A 279 0.35 22.78 0.09
N ALA A 280 0.67 23.25 -1.11
CA ALA A 280 0.24 24.53 -1.64
C ALA A 280 -0.06 24.53 -3.17
N GLY A 281 0.15 23.40 -3.84
CA GLY A 281 -0.12 23.25 -5.28
C GLY A 281 -1.62 23.11 -5.59
N PRO A 282 -1.97 22.99 -6.88
CA PRO A 282 -3.35 22.75 -7.30
C PRO A 282 -3.94 21.51 -6.61
N GLY A 283 -5.16 21.60 -6.10
CA GLY A 283 -5.84 20.51 -5.43
C GLY A 283 -5.21 20.07 -4.10
N HIS A 284 -4.37 20.91 -3.46
CA HIS A 284 -3.84 20.61 -2.12
C HIS A 284 -4.97 20.54 -1.09
N LEU A 285 -4.78 19.69 -0.08
CA LEU A 285 -5.74 19.51 0.98
C LEU A 285 -5.46 20.46 2.15
N VAL A 286 -6.54 20.93 2.77
CA VAL A 286 -6.47 21.70 4.01
C VAL A 286 -7.16 20.88 5.10
N GLY A 287 -6.41 20.50 6.12
CA GLY A 287 -6.91 19.68 7.23
C GLY A 287 -6.60 18.19 7.08
N PRO A 288 -7.18 17.33 7.96
CA PRO A 288 -6.93 15.90 7.92
C PRO A 288 -7.50 15.26 6.65
N ILE A 289 -6.77 14.30 6.12
CA ILE A 289 -7.12 13.58 4.88
C ILE A 289 -8.38 12.73 5.10
N TRP A 290 -8.43 12.00 6.20
CA TRP A 290 -9.47 11.00 6.48
C TRP A 290 -10.58 11.50 7.43
N GLY A 291 -10.65 12.77 7.75
CA GLY A 291 -11.61 13.28 8.76
C GLY A 291 -11.22 12.84 10.18
N ASN A 292 -12.21 12.58 11.03
CA ASN A 292 -11.95 12.36 12.47
C ASN A 292 -11.86 10.87 12.81
N GLY A 293 -11.08 10.02 12.15
CA GLY A 293 -11.17 8.68 12.66
C GLY A 293 -10.41 7.53 12.03
N SER A 294 -9.36 7.75 11.26
CA SER A 294 -8.53 6.62 10.81
C SER A 294 -7.77 5.95 11.97
N ILE A 295 -7.37 6.71 12.98
CA ILE A 295 -6.66 6.22 14.15
C ILE A 295 -7.48 5.24 14.99
N ASP A 296 -8.79 5.39 15.05
CA ASP A 296 -9.62 4.54 15.93
C ASP A 296 -10.02 3.20 15.30
N GLN A 297 -9.73 2.97 14.02
CA GLN A 297 -10.31 1.86 13.26
C GLN A 297 -9.31 0.76 12.89
N TYR A 298 -8.03 1.08 12.74
CA TYR A 298 -7.07 0.19 12.08
C TYR A 298 -5.89 -0.27 12.95
N GLY A 299 -5.92 -0.01 14.25
CA GLY A 299 -4.85 -0.39 15.15
C GLY A 299 -4.82 -1.88 15.48
N ASN A 300 -3.61 -2.40 15.78
CA ASN A 300 -3.44 -3.73 16.31
C ASN A 300 -3.92 -3.82 17.76
N THR A 301 -4.30 -5.02 18.18
CA THR A 301 -4.38 -5.42 19.57
C THR A 301 -3.17 -6.28 19.91
N VAL A 302 -2.87 -6.47 21.19
CA VAL A 302 -1.80 -7.39 21.61
C VAL A 302 -2.05 -8.81 21.09
N ALA A 303 -3.32 -9.25 21.03
CA ALA A 303 -3.70 -10.55 20.49
C ALA A 303 -3.43 -10.68 18.99
N SER A 304 -3.48 -9.58 18.22
CA SER A 304 -3.25 -9.57 16.77
C SER A 304 -1.85 -10.11 16.40
N PHE A 305 -0.85 -9.95 17.25
CA PHE A 305 0.51 -10.41 16.97
C PHE A 305 0.67 -11.94 16.96
N TRP A 306 -0.23 -12.64 17.63
CA TRP A 306 -0.18 -14.10 17.82
C TRP A 306 -1.30 -14.84 17.11
N SER A 307 -2.43 -14.17 16.89
CA SER A 307 -3.62 -14.75 16.27
C SER A 307 -3.73 -14.40 14.80
N ALA A 308 -3.74 -15.40 13.95
CA ALA A 308 -3.99 -15.22 12.52
C ALA A 308 -5.40 -14.68 12.22
N GLY A 309 -6.36 -14.78 13.16
CA GLY A 309 -7.73 -14.28 12.99
C GLY A 309 -7.86 -12.76 12.89
N GLY A 310 -6.81 -11.99 13.21
CA GLY A 310 -6.78 -10.53 13.13
C GLY A 310 -7.74 -9.83 14.11
N SER A 311 -7.82 -8.49 14.05
CA SER A 311 -8.93 -7.79 14.67
C SER A 311 -10.20 -8.05 13.84
N ALA A 312 -11.26 -8.50 14.48
CA ALA A 312 -12.55 -8.77 13.82
C ALA A 312 -13.12 -7.53 13.12
N GLN A 313 -12.72 -6.35 13.59
CA GLN A 313 -13.18 -5.06 13.11
C GLN A 313 -12.57 -4.71 11.74
N LEU A 314 -11.24 -4.80 11.58
CA LEU A 314 -10.56 -4.58 10.29
C LEU A 314 -11.09 -5.54 9.22
N ARG A 315 -11.27 -6.81 9.60
CA ARG A 315 -11.82 -7.86 8.73
C ARG A 315 -13.25 -7.57 8.32
N GLY A 316 -14.10 -7.11 9.25
CA GLY A 316 -15.49 -6.76 8.98
C GLY A 316 -15.62 -5.57 8.03
N GLU A 317 -14.77 -4.57 8.16
CA GLU A 317 -14.76 -3.39 7.30
C GLU A 317 -14.21 -3.67 5.91
N MET A 318 -13.10 -4.38 5.80
CA MET A 318 -12.55 -4.78 4.49
C MET A 318 -13.50 -5.71 3.72
N LEU A 319 -14.26 -6.56 4.40
CA LEU A 319 -15.33 -7.34 3.78
C LEU A 319 -16.53 -6.48 3.39
N ARG A 320 -16.89 -5.49 4.20
CA ARG A 320 -18.04 -4.60 3.93
C ARG A 320 -17.75 -3.56 2.86
N PHE A 321 -16.60 -2.92 2.90
CA PHE A 321 -16.26 -1.80 2.01
C PHE A 321 -15.36 -2.22 0.85
N GLY A 322 -14.57 -3.27 1.02
CA GLY A 322 -13.61 -3.75 0.03
C GLY A 322 -14.14 -4.81 -0.92
N GLY A 323 -15.24 -5.48 -0.60
CA GLY A 323 -15.77 -6.58 -1.42
C GLY A 323 -14.81 -7.76 -1.59
N TYR A 324 -13.87 -7.97 -0.64
CA TYR A 324 -12.94 -9.09 -0.70
C TYR A 324 -13.68 -10.43 -0.62
N GLN A 325 -13.53 -11.25 -1.64
CA GLN A 325 -14.21 -12.55 -1.78
C GLN A 325 -13.24 -13.74 -1.74
N GLY A 326 -11.99 -13.50 -1.34
CA GLY A 326 -10.99 -14.55 -1.18
C GLY A 326 -11.12 -15.30 0.16
N PRO A 327 -10.23 -16.28 0.40
CA PRO A 327 -10.13 -16.97 1.67
C PRO A 327 -9.85 -16.03 2.84
N ALA A 328 -10.07 -16.52 4.05
CA ALA A 328 -9.75 -15.75 5.24
C ALA A 328 -8.24 -15.50 5.34
N LEU A 329 -7.85 -14.25 5.20
CA LEU A 329 -6.46 -13.80 5.36
C LEU A 329 -6.10 -13.58 6.82
N PRO A 330 -4.82 -13.76 7.20
CA PRO A 330 -4.34 -13.32 8.50
C PRO A 330 -4.52 -11.81 8.66
N GLY A 331 -4.80 -11.36 9.89
CA GLY A 331 -4.84 -9.93 10.18
C GLY A 331 -3.47 -9.28 9.96
N LEU A 332 -3.46 -7.98 9.62
CA LEU A 332 -2.24 -7.21 9.37
C LEU A 332 -1.24 -7.21 10.54
N GLY A 333 -1.72 -7.45 11.76
CA GLY A 333 -0.85 -7.58 12.94
C GLY A 333 -0.16 -8.93 13.08
N TYR A 334 -0.59 -9.98 12.37
CA TYR A 334 -0.04 -11.30 12.54
C TYR A 334 1.38 -11.43 11.99
N LEU A 335 2.32 -11.73 12.89
CA LEU A 335 3.75 -11.74 12.59
C LEU A 335 4.28 -13.12 12.15
N GLY A 336 3.45 -14.16 12.25
CA GLY A 336 3.90 -15.55 12.15
C GLY A 336 4.48 -16.04 13.48
N ALA A 337 3.69 -16.79 14.27
CA ALA A 337 4.04 -17.20 15.64
C ALA A 337 5.43 -17.86 15.73
N GLY A 338 5.79 -18.74 14.79
CA GLY A 338 7.09 -19.41 14.80
C GLY A 338 8.27 -18.47 14.61
N ILE A 339 8.15 -17.46 13.72
CA ILE A 339 9.18 -16.45 13.52
C ILE A 339 9.31 -15.56 14.76
N THR A 340 8.19 -15.18 15.37
CA THR A 340 8.19 -14.39 16.60
C THR A 340 8.87 -15.14 17.74
N VAL A 341 8.55 -16.42 17.93
CA VAL A 341 9.21 -17.28 18.93
C VAL A 341 10.70 -17.38 18.66
N LEU A 342 11.11 -17.65 17.40
CA LEU A 342 12.52 -17.72 17.03
C LEU A 342 13.26 -16.40 17.35
N ALA A 343 12.67 -15.25 17.02
CA ALA A 343 13.26 -13.95 17.28
C ALA A 343 13.41 -13.66 18.79
N VAL A 344 12.38 -13.96 19.58
CA VAL A 344 12.41 -13.80 21.05
C VAL A 344 13.46 -14.74 21.67
N VAL A 345 13.47 -16.02 21.28
CA VAL A 345 14.49 -16.98 21.76
C VAL A 345 15.89 -16.52 21.38
N ALA A 346 16.10 -16.03 20.15
CA ALA A 346 17.39 -15.50 19.73
C ALA A 346 17.81 -14.31 20.60
N LEU A 347 16.90 -13.40 20.89
CA LEU A 347 17.17 -12.22 21.76
C LEU A 347 17.54 -12.64 23.19
N VAL A 348 16.86 -13.61 23.77
CA VAL A 348 17.11 -14.08 25.15
C VAL A 348 18.42 -14.85 25.23
N VAL A 349 18.64 -15.81 24.32
CA VAL A 349 19.82 -16.70 24.35
C VAL A 349 21.09 -15.93 23.99
N TRP A 350 21.03 -15.09 22.96
CA TRP A 350 22.19 -14.28 22.52
C TRP A 350 22.03 -12.79 22.89
N ARG A 351 21.51 -12.53 24.10
CA ARG A 351 21.22 -11.19 24.62
C ARG A 351 22.38 -10.20 24.58
N HIS A 352 23.62 -10.64 24.39
CA HIS A 352 24.80 -9.78 24.24
C HIS A 352 25.08 -9.38 22.78
N ASP A 353 24.35 -9.91 21.80
CA ASP A 353 24.45 -9.48 20.42
C ASP A 353 23.74 -8.13 20.25
N ARG A 354 24.50 -7.09 19.92
CA ARG A 354 23.99 -5.72 19.80
C ARG A 354 22.94 -5.56 18.70
N ARG A 355 23.00 -6.38 17.66
CA ARG A 355 22.01 -6.36 16.58
C ARG A 355 20.67 -6.82 17.13
N LEU A 356 20.65 -7.93 17.88
CA LEU A 356 19.43 -8.43 18.52
C LEU A 356 18.86 -7.42 19.52
N GLN A 357 19.73 -6.76 20.32
CA GLN A 357 19.30 -5.70 21.24
C GLN A 357 18.67 -4.51 20.51
N LEU A 358 19.31 -4.00 19.45
CA LEU A 358 18.80 -2.88 18.68
C LEU A 358 17.47 -3.21 18.01
N PHE A 359 17.43 -4.31 17.28
CA PHE A 359 16.22 -4.68 16.55
C PHE A 359 15.10 -5.17 17.48
N GLY A 360 15.43 -5.74 18.66
CA GLY A 360 14.46 -6.03 19.70
C GLY A 360 13.85 -4.75 20.31
N ALA A 361 14.67 -3.72 20.56
CA ALA A 361 14.18 -2.43 21.03
C ALA A 361 13.31 -1.72 19.97
N LEU A 362 13.73 -1.74 18.70
CA LEU A 362 12.93 -1.18 17.60
C LEU A 362 11.62 -1.95 17.39
N ALA A 363 11.63 -3.27 17.54
CA ALA A 363 10.42 -4.10 17.47
C ALA A 363 9.44 -3.74 18.60
N LEU A 364 9.94 -3.50 19.81
CA LEU A 364 9.10 -3.07 20.92
C LEU A 364 8.47 -1.69 20.63
N VAL A 365 9.26 -0.72 20.17
CA VAL A 365 8.77 0.61 19.82
C VAL A 365 7.71 0.52 18.71
N ALA A 366 8.01 -0.21 17.63
CA ALA A 366 7.07 -0.38 16.52
C ALA A 366 5.81 -1.15 16.94
N GLY A 367 5.96 -2.16 17.84
CA GLY A 367 4.84 -2.90 18.41
C GLY A 367 3.88 -1.98 19.18
N VAL A 368 4.43 -1.12 20.05
CA VAL A 368 3.62 -0.14 20.79
C VAL A 368 2.97 0.89 19.85
N LEU A 369 3.70 1.37 18.84
CA LEU A 369 3.15 2.32 17.85
C LEU A 369 2.13 1.68 16.89
N SER A 370 2.08 0.37 16.78
CA SER A 370 1.08 -0.33 15.96
C SER A 370 -0.24 -0.60 16.68
N LEU A 371 -0.28 -0.42 18.01
CA LEU A 371 -1.48 -0.64 18.81
C LEU A 371 -2.48 0.50 18.62
N GLY A 372 -3.73 0.15 18.36
CA GLY A 372 -4.83 1.12 18.28
C GLY A 372 -5.41 1.48 19.64
N PRO A 373 -6.07 2.64 19.76
CA PRO A 373 -6.78 3.04 20.96
C PRO A 373 -8.06 2.21 21.21
N GLY A 374 -8.71 2.40 22.36
CA GLY A 374 -10.03 1.82 22.63
C GLY A 374 -10.03 0.39 23.16
N HIS A 375 -8.86 -0.20 23.49
CA HIS A 375 -8.74 -1.59 23.96
C HIS A 375 -8.50 -1.74 25.47
N GLY A 376 -8.76 -0.70 26.25
CA GLY A 376 -8.62 -0.75 27.73
C GLY A 376 -7.19 -0.61 28.25
N TYR A 377 -6.22 -0.28 27.40
CA TYR A 377 -4.85 0.08 27.77
C TYR A 377 -4.45 1.37 27.04
N TRP A 378 -3.61 2.18 27.70
CA TRP A 378 -3.13 3.42 27.12
C TRP A 378 -2.18 3.16 25.94
N VAL A 379 -2.34 3.93 24.87
CA VAL A 379 -1.45 3.93 23.69
C VAL A 379 -0.99 5.37 23.38
N PRO A 380 0.21 5.54 22.78
CA PRO A 380 0.74 6.86 22.46
C PRO A 380 -0.19 7.72 21.58
N TRP A 381 -1.00 7.10 20.76
CA TRP A 381 -1.94 7.75 19.85
C TRP A 381 -3.02 8.57 20.57
N GLU A 382 -3.44 8.16 21.76
CA GLU A 382 -4.40 8.93 22.57
C GLU A 382 -3.90 10.34 22.91
N ALA A 383 -2.58 10.50 23.01
CA ALA A 383 -1.96 11.79 23.26
C ALA A 383 -1.74 12.64 22.00
N VAL A 384 -1.51 12.01 20.84
CA VAL A 384 -1.05 12.70 19.63
C VAL A 384 -2.05 12.65 18.46
N ALA A 385 -3.14 11.89 18.56
CA ALA A 385 -4.17 11.76 17.53
C ALA A 385 -4.79 13.12 17.12
N ARG A 386 -4.79 14.08 18.03
CA ARG A 386 -5.33 15.45 17.79
C ARG A 386 -4.36 16.36 17.06
N VAL A 387 -3.11 15.93 16.89
CA VAL A 387 -2.10 16.73 16.16
C VAL A 387 -2.39 16.58 14.66
N PRO A 388 -2.56 17.69 13.92
CA PRO A 388 -2.76 17.65 12.47
C PRO A 388 -1.66 16.82 11.80
N TRP A 389 -1.99 16.05 10.77
CA TRP A 389 -1.12 15.13 10.02
C TRP A 389 -0.76 13.81 10.74
N VAL A 390 -0.74 13.81 12.07
CA VAL A 390 -0.49 12.58 12.86
C VAL A 390 -1.74 11.70 12.87
N GLY A 391 -2.91 12.32 12.92
CA GLY A 391 -4.21 11.62 12.87
C GLY A 391 -4.51 10.87 11.57
N ASP A 392 -3.72 11.11 10.52
CA ASP A 392 -3.84 10.41 9.23
C ASP A 392 -2.93 9.17 9.13
N ILE A 393 -2.06 8.92 10.13
CA ILE A 393 -1.21 7.73 10.17
C ILE A 393 -2.06 6.52 10.55
N VAL A 394 -1.96 5.46 9.79
CA VAL A 394 -2.61 4.19 10.08
C VAL A 394 -1.70 3.32 10.93
N GLU A 395 -2.04 3.11 12.20
CA GLU A 395 -1.17 2.51 13.23
C GLU A 395 -0.73 1.09 12.86
N VAL A 396 -1.65 0.27 12.35
CA VAL A 396 -1.35 -1.11 11.98
C VAL A 396 -0.16 -1.22 11.02
N ARG A 397 0.13 -0.15 10.26
CA ARG A 397 1.23 -0.12 9.29
C ARG A 397 2.62 -0.13 9.93
N PHE A 398 2.75 0.19 11.23
CA PHE A 398 4.00 -0.06 11.95
C PHE A 398 4.38 -1.55 12.02
N THR A 399 3.47 -2.46 11.68
CA THR A 399 3.76 -3.88 11.49
C THR A 399 4.82 -4.14 10.41
N LEU A 400 4.95 -3.27 9.40
CA LEU A 400 6.04 -3.35 8.42
C LEU A 400 7.44 -3.29 9.09
N VAL A 401 7.57 -2.44 10.14
CA VAL A 401 8.81 -2.33 10.92
C VAL A 401 9.02 -3.55 11.79
N LEU A 402 7.95 -4.05 12.44
CA LEU A 402 7.99 -5.30 13.19
C LEU A 402 8.49 -6.44 12.31
N THR A 403 7.94 -6.58 11.11
CA THR A 403 8.35 -7.61 10.14
C THR A 403 9.83 -7.46 9.74
N LEU A 404 10.31 -6.23 9.52
CA LEU A 404 11.71 -5.95 9.27
C LEU A 404 12.60 -6.40 10.45
N CYS A 405 12.24 -6.00 11.66
CA CYS A 405 12.99 -6.36 12.88
C CYS A 405 13.02 -7.86 13.09
N LEU A 406 11.89 -8.54 12.96
CA LEU A 406 11.79 -9.99 13.11
C LEU A 406 12.62 -10.73 12.04
N ALA A 407 12.62 -10.26 10.80
CA ALA A 407 13.44 -10.84 9.74
C ALA A 407 14.94 -10.74 10.05
N VAL A 408 15.40 -9.60 10.58
CA VAL A 408 16.80 -9.44 11.03
C VAL A 408 17.09 -10.37 12.21
N MET A 409 16.24 -10.35 13.24
CA MET A 409 16.44 -11.15 14.45
C MET A 409 16.43 -12.65 14.14
N ALA A 410 15.49 -13.10 13.31
CA ALA A 410 15.39 -14.49 12.88
C ALA A 410 16.60 -14.93 12.04
N ALA A 411 17.07 -14.11 11.11
CA ALA A 411 18.26 -14.41 10.31
C ALA A 411 19.52 -14.51 11.18
N VAL A 412 19.71 -13.56 12.11
CA VAL A 412 20.82 -13.62 13.08
C VAL A 412 20.67 -14.84 13.97
N GLY A 413 19.45 -15.17 14.44
CA GLY A 413 19.16 -16.36 15.23
C GLY A 413 19.56 -17.65 14.51
N ILE A 414 19.16 -17.83 13.26
CA ILE A 414 19.51 -19.01 12.45
C ILE A 414 21.02 -19.10 12.22
N ASP A 415 21.70 -17.99 11.94
CA ASP A 415 23.15 -17.94 11.81
C ASP A 415 23.86 -18.39 13.10
N ARG A 416 23.35 -17.94 14.27
CA ARG A 416 23.83 -18.33 15.60
C ARG A 416 23.52 -19.78 15.94
N VAL A 417 22.32 -20.29 15.62
CA VAL A 417 21.96 -21.71 15.79
C VAL A 417 22.94 -22.60 15.06
N ARG A 418 23.26 -22.26 13.80
CA ARG A 418 24.24 -23.02 13.02
C ARG A 418 25.63 -22.99 13.67
N ALA A 419 26.10 -21.79 14.07
CA ALA A 419 27.40 -21.64 14.75
C ALA A 419 27.43 -22.44 16.05
N TRP A 420 26.38 -22.39 16.86
CA TRP A 420 26.27 -23.15 18.10
C TRP A 420 26.23 -24.67 17.84
N ALA A 421 25.45 -25.15 16.88
CA ALA A 421 25.36 -26.55 16.54
C ALA A 421 26.73 -27.14 16.09
N SER A 422 27.59 -26.31 15.49
CA SER A 422 28.94 -26.72 15.12
C SER A 422 29.91 -26.87 16.34
N THR A 423 29.56 -26.31 17.50
CA THR A 423 30.38 -26.40 18.74
C THR A 423 29.98 -27.56 19.66
N LEU A 424 28.76 -28.12 19.51
CA LEU A 424 28.21 -29.13 20.45
C LEU A 424 28.96 -30.46 20.44
N ARG A 425 29.64 -30.86 19.36
CA ARG A 425 30.53 -32.01 19.28
C ARG A 425 31.56 -31.80 18.16
N PRO A 426 32.84 -32.09 18.37
CA PRO A 426 33.86 -32.11 17.29
C PRO A 426 33.52 -33.06 16.15
N ALA A 427 32.66 -34.07 16.40
CA ALA A 427 32.17 -35.05 15.44
C ALA A 427 30.89 -34.61 14.70
N VAL A 428 30.29 -33.44 15.01
CA VAL A 428 29.16 -32.90 14.22
C VAL A 428 29.74 -32.26 12.96
N THR A 429 29.79 -33.05 11.89
CA THR A 429 30.25 -32.58 10.58
C THR A 429 29.41 -31.39 10.12
N TRP A 430 30.01 -30.48 9.34
CA TRP A 430 29.35 -29.31 8.73
C TRP A 430 27.94 -29.57 8.17
N PRO A 431 27.63 -30.72 7.53
CA PRO A 431 26.28 -31.04 7.07
C PRO A 431 25.23 -31.06 8.20
N ARG A 432 25.57 -31.62 9.38
CA ARG A 432 24.59 -31.74 10.50
C ARG A 432 24.22 -30.40 11.13
N ALA A 433 25.19 -29.47 11.32
CA ALA A 433 24.90 -28.13 11.82
C ALA A 433 24.00 -27.34 10.85
N THR A 434 24.21 -27.51 9.56
CA THR A 434 23.36 -26.94 8.50
C THR A 434 21.95 -27.54 8.54
N VAL A 435 21.80 -28.85 8.71
CA VAL A 435 20.50 -29.52 8.82
C VAL A 435 19.72 -29.04 10.05
N VAL A 436 20.38 -28.89 11.21
CA VAL A 436 19.76 -28.34 12.41
C VAL A 436 19.23 -26.93 12.18
N ALA A 437 20.07 -26.04 11.63
CA ALA A 437 19.66 -24.67 11.36
C ALA A 437 18.53 -24.61 10.32
N ALA A 438 18.59 -25.41 9.27
CA ALA A 438 17.52 -25.51 8.26
C ALA A 438 16.22 -26.06 8.87
N GLY A 439 16.30 -27.08 9.74
CA GLY A 439 15.13 -27.60 10.45
C GLY A 439 14.46 -26.55 11.32
N VAL A 440 15.24 -25.78 12.10
CA VAL A 440 14.72 -24.67 12.90
C VAL A 440 14.07 -23.61 12.00
N ALA A 441 14.70 -23.26 10.87
CA ALA A 441 14.15 -22.29 9.93
C ALA A 441 12.81 -22.75 9.34
N VAL A 442 12.72 -24.02 8.92
CA VAL A 442 11.47 -24.60 8.39
C VAL A 442 10.38 -24.58 9.44
N VAL A 443 10.66 -25.10 10.66
CA VAL A 443 9.68 -25.11 11.76
C VAL A 443 9.19 -23.70 12.10
N ALA A 444 10.08 -22.70 12.10
CA ALA A 444 9.71 -21.32 12.37
C ALA A 444 8.80 -20.71 11.27
N LEU A 445 8.92 -21.15 10.02
CA LEU A 445 8.08 -20.66 8.92
C LEU A 445 6.68 -21.29 8.91
N LEU A 446 6.52 -22.51 9.42
CA LEU A 446 5.27 -23.29 9.28
C LEU A 446 4.01 -22.54 9.75
N PRO A 447 3.96 -21.86 10.92
CA PRO A 447 2.74 -21.16 11.35
C PRO A 447 2.35 -20.00 10.45
N GLY A 448 3.34 -19.24 9.96
CA GLY A 448 3.11 -18.16 9.02
C GLY A 448 2.63 -18.67 7.67
N LEU A 449 3.28 -19.71 7.15
CA LEU A 449 2.90 -20.35 5.89
C LEU A 449 1.49 -20.95 5.97
N ALA A 450 1.16 -21.64 7.07
CA ALA A 450 -0.18 -22.21 7.27
C ALA A 450 -1.27 -21.13 7.26
N ALA A 451 -0.97 -19.96 7.84
CA ALA A 451 -1.91 -18.84 7.88
C ALA A 451 -2.18 -18.22 6.50
N VAL A 452 -1.17 -18.17 5.62
CA VAL A 452 -1.32 -17.59 4.27
C VAL A 452 -1.65 -18.64 3.20
N TRP A 453 -1.49 -19.92 3.50
CA TRP A 453 -1.64 -21.02 2.54
C TRP A 453 -2.97 -21.02 1.77
N PRO A 454 -4.12 -20.70 2.40
CA PRO A 454 -5.39 -20.65 1.68
C PRO A 454 -5.42 -19.65 0.53
N GLU A 455 -4.52 -18.64 0.55
CA GLU A 455 -4.42 -17.58 -0.47
C GLU A 455 -3.25 -17.84 -1.45
N VAL A 456 -2.61 -18.99 -1.40
CA VAL A 456 -1.50 -19.33 -2.30
C VAL A 456 -1.89 -20.46 -3.25
N PRO A 457 -1.89 -20.22 -4.58
CA PRO A 457 -1.64 -18.95 -5.30
C PRO A 457 -2.74 -17.90 -5.06
N MET A 458 -2.35 -16.62 -5.14
CA MET A 458 -3.25 -15.48 -4.87
C MET A 458 -4.57 -15.58 -5.65
N THR A 459 -5.67 -15.29 -4.96
CA THR A 459 -6.99 -15.19 -5.59
C THR A 459 -7.02 -14.01 -6.54
N VAL A 460 -7.43 -14.27 -7.79
CA VAL A 460 -7.56 -13.25 -8.82
C VAL A 460 -8.96 -13.28 -9.44
N ARG A 461 -9.38 -12.13 -9.95
CA ARG A 461 -10.69 -11.94 -10.59
C ARG A 461 -10.51 -11.14 -11.89
N PRO A 462 -11.37 -11.33 -12.88
CA PRO A 462 -11.43 -10.44 -14.03
C PRO A 462 -11.75 -9.01 -13.60
N VAL A 463 -11.13 -8.04 -14.24
CA VAL A 463 -11.56 -6.63 -14.15
C VAL A 463 -12.89 -6.51 -14.89
N VAL A 464 -13.97 -6.31 -14.12
CA VAL A 464 -15.32 -6.25 -14.69
C VAL A 464 -15.57 -4.86 -15.26
N LEU A 465 -15.77 -4.80 -16.57
CA LEU A 465 -16.28 -3.62 -17.26
C LEU A 465 -17.75 -3.87 -17.63
N PRO A 466 -18.70 -3.00 -17.26
CA PRO A 466 -20.04 -3.06 -17.78
C PRO A 466 -20.05 -2.97 -19.31
N ARG A 467 -20.99 -3.64 -19.95
CA ARG A 467 -21.03 -3.80 -21.40
C ARG A 467 -20.96 -2.48 -22.17
N TRP A 468 -21.62 -1.44 -21.67
CA TRP A 468 -21.56 -0.12 -22.28
C TRP A 468 -20.12 0.43 -22.32
N TYR A 469 -19.36 0.26 -21.24
CA TYR A 469 -17.96 0.71 -21.19
C TYR A 469 -17.04 -0.15 -22.07
N GLN A 470 -17.39 -1.41 -22.30
CA GLN A 470 -16.63 -2.28 -23.22
C GLN A 470 -16.83 -1.87 -24.68
N GLU A 471 -18.08 -1.54 -25.07
CA GLU A 471 -18.44 -1.34 -26.46
C GLU A 471 -18.38 0.14 -26.89
N VAL A 472 -18.63 1.06 -25.98
CA VAL A 472 -18.74 2.50 -26.28
C VAL A 472 -17.64 3.33 -25.60
N GLY A 473 -17.25 2.97 -24.36
CA GLY A 473 -16.39 3.79 -23.54
C GLY A 473 -15.08 4.22 -24.20
N ALA A 474 -14.40 3.33 -24.92
CA ALA A 474 -13.14 3.64 -25.58
C ALA A 474 -13.28 4.48 -26.87
N THR A 475 -14.50 4.60 -27.40
CA THR A 475 -14.79 5.27 -28.68
C THR A 475 -15.43 6.64 -28.51
N LEU A 476 -15.58 7.10 -27.28
CA LEU A 476 -16.18 8.41 -26.98
C LEU A 476 -15.39 9.55 -27.62
N PRO A 477 -16.08 10.56 -28.17
CA PRO A 477 -15.41 11.74 -28.69
C PRO A 477 -14.69 12.51 -27.58
N PRO A 478 -13.59 13.23 -27.88
CA PRO A 478 -12.86 14.00 -26.91
C PRO A 478 -13.73 15.02 -26.16
N GLY A 479 -13.39 15.29 -24.89
CA GLY A 479 -14.07 16.30 -24.09
C GLY A 479 -15.33 15.81 -23.36
N GLN A 480 -15.64 14.51 -23.40
CA GLN A 480 -16.74 13.96 -22.62
C GLN A 480 -16.39 13.95 -21.11
N VAL A 481 -17.37 14.35 -20.31
CA VAL A 481 -17.32 14.28 -18.84
C VAL A 481 -18.48 13.39 -18.38
N LEU A 482 -18.15 12.24 -17.81
CA LEU A 482 -19.12 11.23 -17.41
C LEU A 482 -19.39 11.30 -15.90
N LEU A 483 -20.66 11.14 -15.54
CA LEU A 483 -21.05 10.68 -14.22
C LEU A 483 -21.57 9.26 -14.36
N SER A 484 -20.84 8.31 -13.78
CA SER A 484 -21.24 6.90 -13.73
C SER A 484 -22.11 6.63 -12.50
N TYR A 485 -22.95 5.61 -12.54
CA TYR A 485 -23.54 5.05 -11.33
C TYR A 485 -23.14 3.57 -11.20
N PRO A 486 -22.73 3.09 -10.02
CA PRO A 486 -22.60 3.85 -8.76
C PRO A 486 -21.65 5.04 -8.92
N ALA A 487 -21.99 6.15 -8.25
CA ALA A 487 -21.17 7.35 -8.37
C ALA A 487 -19.77 7.11 -7.76
N PRO A 488 -18.70 7.48 -8.46
CA PRO A 488 -17.31 7.20 -8.04
C PRO A 488 -16.89 8.14 -6.90
N PHE A 489 -17.48 7.93 -5.72
CA PHE A 489 -17.19 8.68 -4.50
C PHE A 489 -16.72 7.75 -3.40
N GLY A 490 -15.73 8.16 -2.62
CA GLY A 490 -15.24 7.41 -1.47
C GLY A 490 -14.83 5.98 -1.82
N GLY A 491 -15.51 4.99 -1.22
CA GLY A 491 -15.22 3.56 -1.42
C GLY A 491 -15.67 2.96 -2.75
N VAL A 492 -16.42 3.69 -3.59
CA VAL A 492 -16.80 3.24 -4.93
C VAL A 492 -15.73 3.64 -5.92
N GLN A 493 -14.93 2.70 -6.37
CA GLN A 493 -13.77 2.98 -7.20
C GLN A 493 -13.81 2.28 -8.57
N SER A 494 -14.80 1.40 -8.82
CA SER A 494 -14.92 0.66 -10.08
C SER A 494 -14.91 1.54 -11.33
N PRO A 495 -15.59 2.71 -11.36
CA PRO A 495 -15.54 3.59 -12.53
C PRO A 495 -14.14 4.09 -12.87
N MET A 496 -13.21 4.15 -11.90
CA MET A 496 -11.81 4.47 -12.16
C MET A 496 -11.13 3.37 -12.99
N ALA A 497 -11.40 2.10 -12.68
CA ALA A 497 -10.90 0.98 -13.48
C ALA A 497 -11.49 1.01 -14.91
N TRP A 498 -12.76 1.36 -15.06
CA TRP A 498 -13.40 1.47 -16.38
C TRP A 498 -12.75 2.57 -17.23
N GLN A 499 -12.48 3.74 -16.64
CA GLN A 499 -11.75 4.82 -17.30
C GLN A 499 -10.32 4.40 -17.67
N ALA A 500 -9.62 3.73 -16.75
CA ALA A 500 -8.25 3.26 -16.95
C ALA A 500 -8.15 2.27 -18.13
N VAL A 501 -9.03 1.29 -18.19
CA VAL A 501 -9.07 0.29 -19.27
C VAL A 501 -9.50 0.93 -20.60
N ASN A 502 -10.38 1.93 -20.57
CA ASN A 502 -10.80 2.73 -21.71
C ASN A 502 -9.77 3.83 -22.11
N ARG A 503 -8.50 3.68 -21.71
CA ARG A 503 -7.38 4.52 -22.14
C ARG A 503 -7.58 6.00 -21.87
N MET A 504 -8.26 6.36 -20.77
CA MET A 504 -8.53 7.74 -20.38
C MET A 504 -9.32 8.56 -21.44
N SER A 505 -10.23 7.92 -22.20
CA SER A 505 -11.00 8.56 -23.28
C SER A 505 -11.99 9.62 -22.83
N TYR A 506 -12.34 9.67 -21.54
CA TYR A 506 -13.27 10.62 -20.94
C TYR A 506 -12.80 11.09 -19.56
N ALA A 507 -13.26 12.26 -19.11
CA ALA A 507 -13.12 12.70 -17.74
C ALA A 507 -14.29 12.23 -16.87
N MET A 508 -14.14 12.19 -15.55
CA MET A 508 -15.21 11.83 -14.61
C MET A 508 -15.49 12.95 -13.62
N ALA A 509 -16.74 13.14 -13.29
CA ALA A 509 -17.20 14.11 -12.29
C ALA A 509 -16.76 13.75 -10.86
N GLY A 510 -16.47 12.47 -10.60
CA GLY A 510 -16.01 11.96 -9.32
C GLY A 510 -14.69 11.20 -9.42
N GLY A 511 -14.29 10.59 -8.32
CA GLY A 511 -13.11 9.75 -8.18
C GLY A 511 -13.09 9.07 -6.82
N GLY A 512 -12.27 8.00 -6.66
CA GLY A 512 -12.03 7.40 -5.36
C GLY A 512 -10.79 8.05 -4.74
N GLY A 513 -10.97 8.73 -3.64
CA GLY A 513 -9.88 9.38 -2.92
C GLY A 513 -10.40 10.31 -1.84
N PRO A 514 -9.56 10.67 -0.87
CA PRO A 514 -9.96 11.60 0.20
C PRO A 514 -10.07 13.05 -0.30
N GLU A 515 -9.45 13.32 -1.42
CA GLU A 515 -9.30 14.63 -2.01
C GLU A 515 -10.50 14.99 -2.87
N GLY A 516 -10.68 16.29 -3.06
CA GLY A 516 -11.52 16.79 -4.12
C GLY A 516 -12.92 16.20 -4.12
N LEU A 517 -13.51 15.95 -2.95
CA LEU A 517 -14.94 15.66 -2.92
C LEU A 517 -15.62 16.76 -3.71
N PRO A 518 -16.21 16.48 -4.87
CA PRO A 518 -16.94 17.48 -5.63
C PRO A 518 -17.98 18.09 -4.68
N GLY A 519 -17.92 19.41 -4.47
CA GLY A 519 -18.84 20.08 -3.57
C GLY A 519 -18.31 20.45 -2.19
N ARG A 520 -17.03 20.29 -1.88
CA ARG A 520 -16.42 21.03 -0.75
C ARG A 520 -16.42 22.53 -1.01
N ALA A 521 -16.47 22.97 -2.26
CA ALA A 521 -16.58 24.35 -2.66
C ALA A 521 -17.91 24.60 -3.40
N GLY A 522 -18.80 25.41 -2.84
CA GLY A 522 -19.94 25.98 -3.53
C GLY A 522 -21.22 25.12 -3.60
N ASP A 523 -22.04 25.40 -4.61
CA ASP A 523 -23.41 24.92 -4.77
C ASP A 523 -23.52 23.42 -5.09
N ALA A 524 -22.43 22.79 -5.58
CA ALA A 524 -22.38 21.37 -5.90
C ALA A 524 -22.46 20.45 -4.66
N ARG A 525 -22.18 20.95 -3.45
CA ARG A 525 -22.14 20.13 -2.23
C ARG A 525 -23.45 19.41 -1.95
N ALA A 526 -24.58 20.11 -2.06
CA ALA A 526 -25.89 19.52 -1.81
C ALA A 526 -26.22 18.40 -2.80
N GLY A 527 -25.86 18.58 -4.08
CA GLY A 527 -26.02 17.54 -5.09
C GLY A 527 -25.10 16.33 -4.87
N PHE A 528 -23.85 16.60 -4.44
CA PHE A 528 -22.94 15.53 -4.03
C PHE A 528 -23.53 14.70 -2.88
N GLU A 529 -24.07 15.33 -1.84
CA GLU A 529 -24.65 14.63 -0.70
C GLU A 529 -25.85 13.74 -1.11
N VAL A 530 -26.68 14.21 -2.04
CA VAL A 530 -27.78 13.41 -2.60
C VAL A 530 -27.23 12.21 -3.37
N LEU A 531 -26.26 12.40 -4.25
CA LEU A 531 -25.66 11.31 -5.05
C LEU A 531 -24.85 10.35 -4.19
N PHE A 532 -24.15 10.85 -3.18
CA PHE A 532 -23.46 10.03 -2.20
C PHE A 532 -24.46 9.19 -1.39
N GLY A 533 -25.53 9.80 -0.87
CA GLY A 533 -26.60 9.10 -0.19
C GLY A 533 -27.28 8.05 -1.10
N ALA A 534 -27.55 8.39 -2.36
CA ALA A 534 -28.10 7.46 -3.33
C ALA A 534 -27.17 6.26 -3.60
N THR A 535 -25.86 6.49 -3.58
CA THR A 535 -24.84 5.46 -3.82
C THR A 535 -24.61 4.56 -2.60
N PHE A 536 -24.64 5.12 -1.39
CA PHE A 536 -24.26 4.39 -0.16
C PHE A 536 -25.43 4.04 0.75
N ALA A 537 -26.64 4.58 0.52
CA ALA A 537 -27.81 4.25 1.34
C ALA A 537 -28.28 2.81 1.06
N LEU A 538 -27.99 1.92 1.99
CA LEU A 538 -28.37 0.51 1.92
C LEU A 538 -29.83 0.23 2.32
N GLY A 539 -30.61 1.26 2.71
CA GLY A 539 -31.97 1.04 3.19
C GLY A 539 -32.98 2.17 2.89
N ALA A 540 -32.55 3.41 2.84
CA ALA A 540 -33.42 4.57 2.57
C ALA A 540 -32.67 5.60 1.72
N PRO A 541 -32.69 5.49 0.39
CA PRO A 541 -32.08 6.47 -0.49
C PRO A 541 -32.75 7.86 -0.31
N PRO A 542 -32.02 8.97 -0.55
CA PRO A 542 -32.56 10.31 -0.42
C PRO A 542 -33.84 10.48 -1.24
N GLN A 543 -34.88 11.09 -0.66
CA GLN A 543 -36.11 11.31 -1.39
C GLN A 543 -35.89 12.28 -2.55
N PRO A 544 -36.52 12.07 -3.74
CA PRO A 544 -36.39 12.93 -4.89
C PRO A 544 -37.28 14.18 -4.75
N THR A 545 -37.03 14.97 -3.70
CA THR A 545 -37.71 16.26 -3.49
C THR A 545 -37.27 17.26 -4.56
N ALA A 546 -38.07 18.30 -4.80
CA ALA A 546 -37.72 19.38 -5.73
C ALA A 546 -36.35 20.00 -5.40
N ALA A 547 -36.04 20.15 -4.09
CA ALA A 547 -34.74 20.67 -3.64
C ALA A 547 -33.59 19.72 -3.99
N ASN A 548 -33.75 18.42 -3.74
CA ASN A 548 -32.73 17.41 -4.05
C ASN A 548 -32.49 17.28 -5.56
N LEU A 549 -33.56 17.30 -6.36
CA LEU A 549 -33.45 17.26 -7.82
C LEU A 549 -32.75 18.51 -8.37
N ALA A 550 -33.09 19.69 -7.84
CA ALA A 550 -32.40 20.93 -8.21
C ALA A 550 -30.93 20.93 -7.79
N ALA A 551 -30.61 20.34 -6.63
CA ALA A 551 -29.23 20.20 -6.16
C ALA A 551 -28.41 19.27 -7.08
N VAL A 552 -28.99 18.13 -7.50
CA VAL A 552 -28.34 17.23 -8.46
C VAL A 552 -28.08 17.93 -9.80
N ARG A 553 -29.06 18.67 -10.34
CA ARG A 553 -28.86 19.46 -11.59
C ARG A 553 -27.71 20.43 -11.49
N ARG A 554 -27.69 21.25 -10.41
CA ARG A 554 -26.58 22.20 -10.18
C ARG A 554 -25.24 21.50 -10.12
N ALA A 555 -25.15 20.37 -9.41
CA ALA A 555 -23.92 19.60 -9.33
C ALA A 555 -23.47 19.09 -10.70
N LEU A 556 -24.38 18.56 -11.52
CA LEU A 556 -24.05 18.13 -12.88
C LEU A 556 -23.54 19.29 -13.74
N ASP A 557 -24.12 20.50 -13.59
CA ASP A 557 -23.68 21.70 -14.29
C ASP A 557 -22.30 22.17 -13.81
N ASP A 558 -22.08 22.26 -12.49
CA ASP A 558 -20.82 22.67 -11.90
C ASP A 558 -19.67 21.74 -12.28
N TRP A 559 -19.97 20.43 -12.33
CA TRP A 559 -19.00 19.41 -12.76
C TRP A 559 -18.87 19.29 -14.27
N ARG A 560 -19.64 20.08 -15.02
CA ARG A 560 -19.65 20.07 -16.48
C ARG A 560 -19.94 18.69 -17.07
N VAL A 561 -20.81 17.92 -16.43
CA VAL A 561 -21.20 16.59 -16.90
C VAL A 561 -21.87 16.71 -18.26
N THR A 562 -21.38 15.95 -19.23
CA THR A 562 -21.96 15.87 -20.60
C THR A 562 -22.80 14.61 -20.76
N MET A 563 -22.54 13.58 -19.95
CA MET A 563 -23.20 12.29 -20.05
C MET A 563 -23.36 11.63 -18.68
N VAL A 564 -24.53 11.09 -18.41
CA VAL A 564 -24.79 10.21 -17.26
C VAL A 564 -24.98 8.79 -17.77
N VAL A 565 -24.28 7.83 -17.14
CA VAL A 565 -24.33 6.41 -17.51
C VAL A 565 -24.64 5.58 -16.29
N VAL A 566 -25.74 4.84 -16.35
CA VAL A 566 -26.20 3.92 -15.30
C VAL A 566 -26.21 2.51 -15.88
N PRO A 567 -25.17 1.70 -15.66
CA PRO A 567 -25.14 0.32 -16.15
C PRO A 567 -26.18 -0.56 -15.46
N ASP A 568 -26.60 -1.59 -16.13
CA ASP A 568 -27.44 -2.62 -15.56
C ASP A 568 -26.75 -3.32 -14.39
N GLN A 569 -27.52 -3.68 -13.37
CA GLN A 569 -26.99 -4.27 -12.15
C GLN A 569 -26.22 -5.58 -12.40
N PRO A 570 -26.64 -6.50 -13.29
CA PRO A 570 -25.88 -7.72 -13.58
C PRO A 570 -24.49 -7.47 -14.21
N ASP A 571 -24.31 -6.32 -14.86
CA ASP A 571 -23.05 -5.95 -15.50
C ASP A 571 -22.06 -5.28 -14.52
N LEU A 572 -22.52 -4.91 -13.32
CA LEU A 572 -21.67 -4.31 -12.31
C LEU A 572 -20.77 -5.35 -11.61
N PRO A 573 -19.60 -4.97 -11.11
CA PRO A 573 -18.83 -5.80 -10.18
C PRO A 573 -19.70 -6.26 -9.01
N LEU A 574 -19.48 -7.48 -8.51
CA LEU A 574 -20.29 -8.08 -7.45
C LEU A 574 -20.49 -7.19 -6.22
N TYR A 575 -19.45 -6.47 -5.81
CA TYR A 575 -19.53 -5.58 -4.64
C TYR A 575 -20.32 -4.28 -4.90
N ASP A 576 -20.62 -3.96 -6.15
CA ASP A 576 -21.47 -2.83 -6.53
C ASP A 576 -22.91 -3.25 -6.85
N GLN A 577 -23.19 -4.54 -7.01
CA GLN A 577 -24.52 -5.05 -7.40
C GLN A 577 -25.61 -4.85 -6.33
N GLY A 578 -25.25 -4.62 -5.07
CA GLY A 578 -26.22 -4.32 -4.00
C GLY A 578 -26.86 -2.93 -4.06
N ARG A 579 -26.50 -2.11 -5.05
CA ARG A 579 -26.95 -0.72 -5.17
C ARG A 579 -28.16 -0.65 -6.12
N SER A 580 -29.13 0.25 -5.81
CA SER A 580 -30.37 0.34 -6.59
C SER A 580 -30.18 1.10 -7.90
N THR A 581 -29.92 0.38 -8.98
CA THR A 581 -29.88 0.92 -10.36
C THR A 581 -31.21 1.59 -10.73
N ALA A 582 -32.35 0.96 -10.39
CA ALA A 582 -33.67 1.50 -10.69
C ALA A 582 -33.92 2.86 -10.01
N TYR A 583 -33.48 3.01 -8.74
CA TYR A 583 -33.54 4.29 -8.06
C TYR A 583 -32.70 5.36 -8.77
N ALA A 584 -31.50 5.03 -9.21
CA ALA A 584 -30.63 5.96 -9.93
C ALA A 584 -31.25 6.41 -11.26
N VAL A 585 -31.83 5.48 -12.01
CA VAL A 585 -32.55 5.80 -13.27
C VAL A 585 -33.71 6.77 -12.97
N GLY A 586 -34.52 6.50 -11.95
CA GLY A 586 -35.60 7.39 -11.54
C GLY A 586 -35.11 8.77 -11.11
N LEU A 587 -34.05 8.83 -10.30
CA LEU A 587 -33.44 10.08 -9.82
C LEU A 587 -32.96 10.95 -11.00
N PHE A 588 -32.18 10.37 -11.91
CA PHE A 588 -31.66 11.11 -13.05
C PHE A 588 -32.74 11.50 -14.05
N THR A 589 -33.74 10.63 -14.32
CA THR A 589 -34.88 10.96 -15.13
C THR A 589 -35.63 12.17 -14.57
N ALA A 590 -35.91 12.18 -13.27
CA ALA A 590 -36.58 13.30 -12.61
C ALA A 590 -35.71 14.56 -12.53
N ALA A 591 -34.40 14.41 -12.26
CA ALA A 591 -33.49 15.53 -12.19
C ALA A 591 -33.28 16.17 -13.55
N LEU A 592 -33.16 15.43 -14.62
CA LEU A 592 -32.92 15.94 -15.98
C LEU A 592 -34.21 16.29 -16.74
N GLY A 593 -35.37 15.75 -16.29
CA GLY A 593 -36.64 15.93 -16.99
C GLY A 593 -36.71 15.23 -18.35
N GLU A 594 -35.84 14.29 -18.60
CA GLU A 594 -35.66 13.58 -19.87
C GLU A 594 -35.51 12.08 -19.62
N ALA A 595 -36.13 11.27 -20.48
CA ALA A 595 -35.98 9.82 -20.44
C ALA A 595 -34.60 9.38 -20.97
N PRO A 596 -33.95 8.39 -20.35
CA PRO A 596 -32.71 7.86 -20.88
C PRO A 596 -32.89 7.04 -22.14
N THR A 597 -31.84 6.93 -22.93
CA THR A 597 -31.73 5.88 -23.96
C THR A 597 -31.16 4.61 -23.32
N TYR A 598 -31.82 3.48 -23.49
CA TYR A 598 -31.29 2.19 -23.05
C TYR A 598 -30.52 1.53 -24.20
N ALA A 599 -29.21 1.36 -24.01
CA ALA A 599 -28.33 0.71 -24.98
C ALA A 599 -27.15 0.02 -24.28
N HIS A 600 -26.69 -1.11 -24.83
CA HIS A 600 -25.53 -1.84 -24.33
C HIS A 600 -25.58 -2.13 -22.82
N SER A 601 -26.75 -2.56 -22.33
CA SER A 601 -27.00 -2.81 -20.90
C SER A 601 -26.78 -1.60 -19.98
N ALA A 602 -27.06 -0.38 -20.46
CA ALA A 602 -27.00 0.84 -19.66
C ALA A 602 -28.09 1.84 -20.05
N TRP A 603 -28.55 2.62 -19.08
CA TRP A 603 -29.36 3.82 -19.31
C TRP A 603 -28.44 5.03 -19.44
N VAL A 604 -28.59 5.79 -20.53
CA VAL A 604 -27.67 6.85 -20.91
C VAL A 604 -28.42 8.14 -21.21
N TRP A 605 -27.99 9.23 -20.59
CA TRP A 605 -28.35 10.61 -20.94
C TRP A 605 -27.14 11.26 -21.60
N SER A 606 -27.21 11.52 -22.91
CA SER A 606 -26.05 11.92 -23.74
C SER A 606 -25.92 13.43 -24.00
N ALA A 607 -26.85 14.25 -23.49
CA ALA A 607 -26.88 15.70 -23.74
C ALA A 607 -27.20 16.52 -22.48
N VAL A 608 -26.62 16.14 -21.34
CA VAL A 608 -26.95 16.70 -20.02
C VAL A 608 -26.86 18.23 -19.94
N ARG A 609 -25.93 18.87 -20.70
CA ARG A 609 -25.75 20.32 -20.70
C ARG A 609 -26.65 21.09 -21.67
N SER A 610 -27.31 20.42 -22.60
CA SER A 610 -28.22 21.08 -23.58
C SER A 610 -29.65 21.18 -23.09
N ALA A 611 -29.99 20.55 -21.96
CA ALA A 611 -31.29 20.71 -21.32
C ALA A 611 -31.39 22.10 -20.70
N GLY A 612 -32.10 23.01 -21.35
CA GLY A 612 -32.31 24.40 -20.90
C GLY A 612 -32.94 24.50 -19.52
N PRO A 613 -32.93 25.70 -18.89
CA PRO A 613 -33.18 25.89 -17.46
C PRO A 613 -34.64 25.73 -16.98
N SER A 614 -35.56 25.19 -17.78
CA SER A 614 -36.95 25.10 -17.34
C SER A 614 -37.74 23.94 -17.94
N VAL A 615 -37.50 22.75 -17.41
CA VAL A 615 -38.55 21.73 -17.47
C VAL A 615 -39.16 21.67 -16.07
N ALA A 616 -40.49 21.83 -15.97
CA ALA A 616 -41.20 21.69 -14.70
C ALA A 616 -40.88 20.32 -14.11
N VAL A 617 -40.40 20.33 -12.86
CA VAL A 617 -40.05 19.10 -12.13
C VAL A 617 -41.34 18.28 -12.00
N PRO A 618 -41.42 17.05 -12.52
CA PRO A 618 -42.59 16.22 -12.29
C PRO A 618 -42.70 15.95 -10.78
N THR A 619 -43.76 16.41 -10.14
CA THR A 619 -44.12 16.10 -8.77
C THR A 619 -44.72 14.70 -8.70
N GLY A 620 -43.93 13.66 -8.92
CA GLY A 620 -44.34 12.26 -8.76
C GLY A 620 -43.84 11.71 -7.41
N ARG A 621 -44.66 10.94 -6.71
CA ARG A 621 -44.17 10.08 -5.63
C ARG A 621 -43.51 8.86 -6.22
N PHE A 622 -42.24 8.66 -5.92
CA PHE A 622 -41.62 7.36 -6.13
C PHE A 622 -42.23 6.37 -5.12
N THR A 623 -42.84 5.31 -5.60
CA THR A 623 -43.18 4.17 -4.75
C THR A 623 -41.87 3.61 -4.22
N THR A 624 -41.82 3.39 -2.92
CA THR A 624 -40.68 2.77 -2.20
C THR A 624 -40.30 1.49 -2.93
N CYS A 625 -39.14 1.51 -3.59
CA CYS A 625 -38.52 0.28 -4.06
C CYS A 625 -38.08 -0.47 -2.81
N THR A 626 -38.84 -1.50 -2.42
CA THR A 626 -38.44 -2.37 -1.31
C THR A 626 -37.12 -3.04 -1.67
N THR A 627 -36.10 -2.75 -0.92
CA THR A 627 -34.82 -3.43 -0.97
C THR A 627 -35.02 -4.90 -0.58
N GLY A 628 -35.18 -5.77 -1.56
CA GLY A 628 -35.06 -7.21 -1.33
C GLY A 628 -33.62 -7.51 -0.90
N THR A 629 -33.45 -8.19 0.21
CA THR A 629 -32.19 -8.78 0.62
C THR A 629 -31.65 -9.62 -0.50
N VAL A 630 -30.39 -9.37 -0.90
CA VAL A 630 -29.70 -10.10 -1.97
C VAL A 630 -29.49 -11.55 -1.52
N ALA A 631 -30.37 -12.42 -1.93
CA ALA A 631 -30.20 -13.86 -1.90
C ALA A 631 -30.96 -14.46 -3.11
N GLY A 632 -30.21 -14.82 -4.13
CA GLY A 632 -30.70 -15.70 -5.19
C GLY A 632 -31.36 -15.02 -6.39
N GLU A 633 -31.54 -15.80 -7.45
CA GLU A 633 -32.07 -15.41 -8.78
C GLU A 633 -33.45 -14.75 -8.79
N ALA A 634 -34.21 -14.82 -7.69
CA ALA A 634 -35.52 -14.21 -7.55
C ALA A 634 -35.53 -12.67 -7.50
N SER A 635 -34.38 -12.03 -7.25
CA SER A 635 -34.30 -10.56 -7.18
C SER A 635 -34.19 -9.87 -8.55
N ARG A 636 -33.93 -10.62 -9.63
CA ARG A 636 -33.77 -10.07 -10.98
C ARG A 636 -35.10 -9.53 -11.57
N SER A 637 -36.25 -10.07 -11.16
CA SER A 637 -37.58 -9.62 -11.60
C SER A 637 -38.13 -8.45 -10.78
N ALA A 638 -37.69 -8.28 -9.54
CA ALA A 638 -38.19 -7.20 -8.66
C ALA A 638 -37.61 -5.82 -9.02
N VAL A 639 -36.41 -5.76 -9.62
CA VAL A 639 -35.74 -4.51 -10.01
C VAL A 639 -36.42 -3.86 -11.24
N ALA A 640 -37.07 -4.65 -12.10
CA ALA A 640 -37.75 -4.14 -13.29
C ALA A 640 -39.07 -3.40 -13.01
N SER A 641 -39.63 -3.45 -11.79
CA SER A 641 -40.96 -2.92 -11.47
C SER A 641 -40.95 -1.54 -10.78
N CYS A 642 -39.82 -0.93 -10.56
CA CYS A 642 -39.74 0.48 -10.11
C CYS A 642 -39.97 1.43 -11.28
N VAL A 643 -41.16 1.36 -11.90
CA VAL A 643 -41.59 2.29 -12.94
C VAL A 643 -42.18 3.52 -12.26
N LEU A 644 -41.83 4.73 -12.75
CA LEU A 644 -42.49 5.98 -12.42
C LEU A 644 -44.01 5.83 -12.67
N THR A 645 -44.75 5.55 -11.61
CA THR A 645 -46.22 5.67 -11.64
C THR A 645 -46.59 7.05 -11.12
N GLY A 646 -46.78 7.99 -12.01
CA GLY A 646 -47.25 9.33 -11.71
C GLY A 646 -47.68 10.03 -12.99
N ARG A 647 -48.84 9.70 -13.52
CA ARG A 647 -49.66 10.63 -14.29
C ARG A 647 -50.61 11.30 -13.29
N GLY A 648 -50.47 12.57 -13.14
CA GLY A 648 -51.43 13.45 -12.50
C GLY A 648 -50.97 14.85 -12.72
#